data_5a5a97c44a4d462da822e16ac105489a
#
_entry.id   5a5a97c44a4d462da822e16ac105489a
#
_cell.length_a   1.000
_cell.length_b   1.000
_cell.length_c   1.000
_cell.angle_alpha   90.00
_cell.angle_beta   90.00
_cell.angle_gamma   90.00
#
_symmetry.space_group_name_H-M   'P 1'
#
loop_
_entity.id
_entity.type
_entity.pdbx_description
1 polymer ?
#
loop_
_entity_poly.entity_id
_entity_poly.type
_entity_poly.pdbx_seq_one_letter_code
_entity_poly.pdbx_strand_id
1 'polypeptide(L)'
;MKPSRRRRALLAAATILALTGVGAGPAQAEPPPDAPEQIDNGDFSTGIAPWFSYGTGPLGITDGRLCATVPGGLANPWDAGIGQDGVALTAGAEYTLAFEVSASPGTPVTAVLQLGSAPYTGYASVTVTAGGTAQRVERTFTVPDDNPSAQLIFQVGGSADEQTACLDNISLRGGEPPEPYEPDTGPRVRVNQVGYLPGGPKNATVVTEATGPLPWQLRSASGAVLASGSTDPRGVDLASGQNVQSIDFSAYRSPGAGLTLVADGETSHPFDISGTLYDRLRADSLQFFYAQRSGIAIDGELLGPQYARPAGHLGVAPNQGDTDVPCQPGVCDYRLDVRGGWYDAGDHGKYVVNGGIATYQLLNAFERTKTAATADGGTALGDSTLRVPERGNGMPDILDEARWELEFLLRMQVPAGRPLAGMAHHKIHDRNWTGLPLAPQDDPQPRELHPPSTAATLNLAATAAQCARLYAPYDAAFAARCRAAATTAYAAAKANPTRYASPTDSTGGGAYDDSNVTDEFYWAAVELWLTTGAPAYLADLSASPQHTADVFDPSGFGWQGVAALGRLDLATVPNALPAAELARVRASVTAAADEYLTELGRQAYGLPLPGDAGSYVWGGNSNIINNAVVLATAFDLTGDARYRDGAVQAADYLFGRNALNISYVTGWGEHAAQNQHSRIFAHQLDPASPNPPAGSLAGGANAALQDPFAAQLLAGCAPMFCYVDDINSYATNEVAINWNSALAWIASFLADQGEAGAVPRATCAVTYTNHGTWHGGTGFTAQVTLRNTGATVVNGWAVRFAFTGDQKVREAWLAKVTQAGATVTARNESYNARINPGGTVTFGFNATTGGGANPPPGLVTLNGTRCASS
;
A
#
# COMPACT_ATOMS: atom_id res chain seq x y z
N MET A 1 8.70 57.92 -2.94
CA MET A 1 9.43 58.04 -1.68
C MET A 1 8.63 57.36 -0.56
N LYS A 2 9.03 56.22 -0.12
CA LYS A 2 8.56 55.54 1.10
C LYS A 2 9.81 54.87 1.70
N PRO A 3 10.06 54.93 2.99
CA PRO A 3 11.28 54.40 3.57
C PRO A 3 11.15 52.90 3.89
N SER A 4 12.23 52.21 3.58
CA SER A 4 12.47 50.79 3.91
C SER A 4 12.63 50.57 5.43
N ARG A 5 11.84 49.72 6.04
CA ARG A 5 12.11 49.25 7.41
C ARG A 5 12.98 47.96 7.31
N ARG A 6 14.25 48.11 7.68
CA ARG A 6 15.12 47.00 8.02
C ARG A 6 14.67 46.41 9.35
N ARG A 7 14.29 45.13 9.36
CA ARG A 7 14.17 44.35 10.61
C ARG A 7 15.58 43.89 11.02
N ARG A 8 15.99 44.32 12.18
CA ARG A 8 17.18 43.80 12.89
C ARG A 8 16.78 42.45 13.52
N ALA A 9 17.50 41.38 13.21
CA ALA A 9 17.49 40.16 13.95
C ALA A 9 18.12 40.41 15.32
N LEU A 10 17.39 40.19 16.39
CA LEU A 10 17.95 40.06 17.73
C LEU A 10 18.23 38.58 17.96
N LEU A 11 19.49 38.22 18.06
CA LEU A 11 19.91 37.00 18.71
C LEU A 11 19.63 37.13 20.22
N ALA A 12 18.65 36.38 20.71
CA ALA A 12 18.47 36.19 22.16
C ALA A 12 19.35 35.00 22.59
N ALA A 13 20.46 35.29 23.23
CA ALA A 13 21.23 34.25 23.93
C ALA A 13 20.46 33.88 25.21
N ALA A 14 19.92 32.70 25.30
CA ALA A 14 19.32 32.15 26.50
C ALA A 14 20.43 31.82 27.50
N THR A 15 20.51 32.59 28.56
CA THR A 15 21.39 32.34 29.70
C THR A 15 20.71 31.31 30.62
N ILE A 16 21.25 30.12 30.72
CA ILE A 16 20.83 29.11 31.68
C ILE A 16 21.26 29.56 33.07
N LEU A 17 20.29 29.91 33.92
CA LEU A 17 20.54 30.10 35.36
C LEU A 17 20.42 28.75 36.08
N ALA A 18 21.54 28.15 36.41
CA ALA A 18 21.58 27.04 37.35
C ALA A 18 21.39 27.60 38.76
N LEU A 19 20.23 27.38 39.38
CA LEU A 19 20.00 27.69 40.82
C LEU A 19 20.30 26.42 41.63
N THR A 20 21.51 26.39 42.24
CA THR A 20 21.79 25.51 43.36
C THR A 20 21.36 26.21 44.66
N GLY A 21 20.26 25.75 45.23
CA GLY A 21 19.77 26.27 46.49
C GLY A 21 19.07 25.19 47.29
N VAL A 22 19.79 24.62 48.28
CA VAL A 22 19.16 23.89 49.40
C VAL A 22 18.59 24.92 50.37
N GLY A 23 17.30 25.18 50.27
CA GLY A 23 16.55 26.00 51.20
C GLY A 23 15.11 25.46 51.28
N ALA A 24 14.69 25.09 52.50
CA ALA A 24 13.28 24.85 52.77
C ALA A 24 12.48 26.11 52.48
N GLY A 25 11.87 26.17 51.29
CA GLY A 25 10.90 27.22 50.93
C GLY A 25 9.53 26.96 51.52
N PRO A 26 8.61 27.95 51.56
CA PRO A 26 7.24 27.76 52.02
C PRO A 26 6.54 26.67 51.22
N ALA A 27 5.70 25.90 51.90
CA ALA A 27 4.88 24.87 51.28
C ALA A 27 4.17 25.44 50.05
N GLN A 28 4.52 24.91 48.83
CA GLN A 28 3.81 25.22 47.61
C GLN A 28 2.40 24.60 47.72
N ALA A 29 1.42 25.34 47.26
CA ALA A 29 0.04 24.86 47.22
C ALA A 29 -0.01 23.57 46.34
N GLU A 30 -0.59 22.49 46.84
CA GLU A 30 -0.96 21.35 46.00
C GLU A 30 -1.81 21.86 44.83
N PRO A 31 -1.56 21.36 43.61
CA PRO A 31 -2.39 21.72 42.46
C PRO A 31 -3.86 21.35 42.77
N PRO A 32 -4.83 22.07 42.19
CA PRO A 32 -6.24 21.70 42.37
C PRO A 32 -6.43 20.24 42.06
N PRO A 33 -7.19 19.49 42.87
CA PRO A 33 -7.42 18.04 42.60
C PRO A 33 -8.08 17.74 41.28
N ASP A 34 -8.61 18.76 40.60
CA ASP A 34 -9.28 18.66 39.29
C ASP A 34 -8.37 19.04 38.10
N ALA A 35 -7.06 19.33 38.30
CA ALA A 35 -6.16 19.64 37.19
C ALA A 35 -5.94 18.38 36.34
N PRO A 36 -6.04 18.48 34.99
CA PRO A 36 -5.90 17.34 34.10
C PRO A 36 -4.51 16.68 34.24
N GLU A 37 -4.51 15.33 34.24
CA GLU A 37 -3.31 14.53 34.20
C GLU A 37 -2.82 14.38 32.77
N GLN A 38 -1.52 14.59 32.53
CA GLN A 38 -0.90 14.51 31.20
C GLN A 38 -0.05 13.24 31.02
N ILE A 39 0.13 12.44 32.08
CA ILE A 39 0.93 11.21 32.05
C ILE A 39 0.01 10.00 32.13
N ASP A 40 0.18 9.09 31.20
CA ASP A 40 -0.54 7.82 31.16
C ASP A 40 0.20 6.78 31.99
N ASN A 41 -0.57 5.98 32.78
CA ASN A 41 -0.05 4.83 33.50
C ASN A 41 1.21 5.13 34.34
N GLY A 42 1.23 6.26 35.04
CA GLY A 42 2.39 6.67 35.85
C GLY A 42 2.53 5.91 37.18
N ASP A 43 1.52 5.14 37.60
CA ASP A 43 1.51 4.21 38.70
C ASP A 43 1.78 2.75 38.31
N PHE A 44 1.98 2.52 37.00
CA PHE A 44 2.28 1.21 36.38
C PHE A 44 1.27 0.09 36.70
N SER A 45 0.06 0.43 37.12
CA SER A 45 -0.98 -0.52 37.49
C SER A 45 -1.49 -1.37 36.32
N THR A 46 -1.31 -0.89 35.07
CA THR A 46 -1.73 -1.58 33.84
C THR A 46 -0.55 -2.20 33.07
N GLY A 47 0.66 -2.21 33.64
CA GLY A 47 1.87 -2.73 33.01
C GLY A 47 2.85 -1.65 32.61
N ILE A 48 3.69 -1.89 31.59
CA ILE A 48 4.77 -0.98 31.21
C ILE A 48 4.31 0.08 30.21
N ALA A 49 3.44 -0.27 29.27
CA ALA A 49 3.01 0.66 28.22
C ALA A 49 2.29 1.89 28.83
N PRO A 50 2.50 3.10 28.27
CA PRO A 50 3.26 3.46 27.07
C PRO A 50 4.73 3.84 27.30
N TRP A 51 5.33 3.44 28.42
CA TRP A 51 6.70 3.79 28.79
C TRP A 51 7.75 3.03 27.96
N PHE A 52 8.80 3.74 27.55
CA PHE A 52 9.93 3.19 26.81
C PHE A 52 11.26 3.44 27.53
N SER A 53 12.32 2.80 27.08
CA SER A 53 13.69 3.11 27.53
C SER A 53 14.70 2.98 26.41
N TYR A 54 15.84 3.64 26.56
CA TYR A 54 17.01 3.49 25.71
C TYR A 54 18.29 3.52 26.55
N GLY A 55 19.35 2.87 26.08
CA GLY A 55 20.63 2.79 26.80
C GLY A 55 20.58 2.02 28.12
N THR A 56 19.46 1.35 28.43
CA THR A 56 19.25 0.54 29.63
C THR A 56 19.02 -0.93 29.25
N GLY A 57 19.02 -1.82 30.24
CA GLY A 57 18.38 -3.14 30.11
C GLY A 57 16.86 -3.02 29.94
N PRO A 58 16.16 -4.15 29.68
CA PRO A 58 14.71 -4.14 29.53
C PRO A 58 13.99 -3.54 30.74
N LEU A 59 12.89 -2.81 30.48
CA LEU A 59 12.00 -2.33 31.53
C LEU A 59 11.30 -3.50 32.22
N GLY A 60 11.12 -3.43 33.52
CA GLY A 60 10.40 -4.42 34.29
C GLY A 60 9.68 -3.80 35.47
N ILE A 61 8.56 -4.41 35.90
CA ILE A 61 7.85 -4.01 37.13
C ILE A 61 8.40 -4.84 38.28
N THR A 62 8.98 -4.15 39.28
CA THR A 62 9.49 -4.76 40.52
C THR A 62 8.89 -4.04 41.72
N ASP A 63 8.19 -4.77 42.59
CA ASP A 63 7.48 -4.23 43.76
C ASP A 63 6.54 -3.04 43.41
N GLY A 64 5.84 -3.16 42.27
CA GLY A 64 4.91 -2.14 41.75
C GLY A 64 5.56 -0.93 41.07
N ARG A 65 6.88 -0.91 40.89
CA ARG A 65 7.66 0.21 40.29
C ARG A 65 8.23 -0.18 38.93
N LEU A 66 8.35 0.77 38.03
CA LEU A 66 9.06 0.61 36.78
C LEU A 66 10.58 0.71 37.01
N CYS A 67 11.28 -0.38 36.78
CA CYS A 67 12.71 -0.46 36.99
C CYS A 67 13.49 -0.86 35.74
N ALA A 68 14.72 -0.34 35.60
CA ALA A 68 15.66 -0.77 34.58
C ALA A 68 17.08 -0.85 35.15
N THR A 69 17.86 -1.82 34.66
CA THR A 69 19.30 -1.87 34.88
C THR A 69 19.99 -0.91 33.91
N VAL A 70 20.81 -0.01 34.45
CA VAL A 70 21.57 0.97 33.69
C VAL A 70 23.02 0.58 33.66
N PRO A 71 23.65 0.34 32.48
CA PRO A 71 25.05 -0.01 32.38
C PRO A 71 25.98 1.04 32.98
N GLY A 72 27.06 0.59 33.60
CA GLY A 72 28.14 1.48 34.05
C GLY A 72 28.99 2.00 32.88
N GLY A 73 29.67 3.13 33.12
CA GLY A 73 30.61 3.72 32.14
C GLY A 73 29.99 4.57 31.05
N LEU A 74 28.72 4.87 31.13
CA LEU A 74 28.06 5.85 30.24
C LEU A 74 28.60 7.26 30.55
N ALA A 75 28.96 8.00 29.46
CA ALA A 75 29.66 9.29 29.63
C ALA A 75 28.72 10.41 30.09
N ASN A 76 27.43 10.36 29.67
CA ASN A 76 26.48 11.43 29.92
C ASN A 76 25.19 10.89 30.58
N PRO A 77 24.44 11.72 31.31
CA PRO A 77 23.15 11.36 31.89
C PRO A 77 22.13 10.92 30.81
N TRP A 78 22.14 11.55 29.67
CA TRP A 78 21.25 11.27 28.54
C TRP A 78 21.66 10.07 27.67
N ASP A 79 22.76 9.39 27.97
CA ASP A 79 23.12 8.16 27.25
C ASP A 79 22.22 6.97 27.65
N ALA A 80 21.43 7.11 28.71
CA ALA A 80 20.39 6.17 29.13
C ALA A 80 19.17 6.92 29.67
N GLY A 81 17.99 6.49 29.28
CA GLY A 81 16.75 7.14 29.70
C GLY A 81 15.54 6.21 29.79
N ILE A 82 14.56 6.62 30.60
CA ILE A 82 13.22 6.02 30.71
C ILE A 82 12.22 7.13 30.49
N GLY A 83 11.28 6.98 29.59
CA GLY A 83 10.39 8.08 29.23
C GLY A 83 9.02 7.69 28.69
N GLN A 84 8.22 8.74 28.45
CA GLN A 84 6.93 8.66 27.79
C GLN A 84 6.82 9.81 26.78
N ASP A 85 6.36 9.48 25.57
CA ASP A 85 6.07 10.44 24.52
C ASP A 85 4.59 10.87 24.57
N GLY A 86 4.24 11.86 23.77
CA GLY A 86 2.84 12.29 23.59
C GLY A 86 2.29 13.18 24.71
N VAL A 87 3.16 13.81 25.52
CA VAL A 87 2.76 14.72 26.58
C VAL A 87 2.28 16.04 25.98
N ALA A 88 1.00 16.39 26.18
CA ALA A 88 0.43 17.62 25.65
C ALA A 88 0.76 18.82 26.57
N LEU A 89 1.27 19.90 25.98
CA LEU A 89 1.63 21.14 26.68
C LEU A 89 0.99 22.35 26.01
N THR A 90 0.43 23.23 26.83
CA THR A 90 -0.19 24.51 26.42
C THR A 90 0.68 25.69 26.84
N ALA A 91 0.98 26.60 25.92
CA ALA A 91 1.79 27.79 26.18
C ALA A 91 1.21 28.65 27.33
N GLY A 92 2.09 29.02 28.26
CA GLY A 92 1.72 29.87 29.42
C GLY A 92 0.97 29.13 30.54
N ALA A 93 0.59 27.88 30.35
CA ALA A 93 -0.03 27.07 31.40
C ALA A 93 1.00 26.61 32.44
N GLU A 94 0.51 26.50 33.69
CA GLU A 94 1.30 25.97 34.82
C GLU A 94 1.08 24.47 34.94
N TYR A 95 2.18 23.72 35.14
CA TYR A 95 2.21 22.29 35.33
C TYR A 95 2.95 21.93 36.62
N THR A 96 2.48 20.88 37.29
CA THR A 96 3.17 20.27 38.44
C THR A 96 3.58 18.83 38.09
N LEU A 97 4.89 18.62 37.97
CA LEU A 97 5.49 17.30 37.83
C LEU A 97 5.76 16.71 39.22
N ALA A 98 5.23 15.51 39.46
CA ALA A 98 5.49 14.75 40.66
C ALA A 98 5.90 13.32 40.28
N PHE A 99 6.87 12.73 40.99
CA PHE A 99 7.29 11.35 40.80
C PHE A 99 8.03 10.79 42.03
N GLU A 100 8.09 9.48 42.11
CA GLU A 100 8.95 8.78 43.06
C GLU A 100 10.13 8.14 42.34
N VAL A 101 11.34 8.28 42.86
CA VAL A 101 12.55 7.73 42.27
C VAL A 101 13.45 7.08 43.36
N SER A 102 14.02 5.93 43.00
CA SER A 102 15.11 5.28 43.74
C SER A 102 16.16 4.75 42.77
N ALA A 103 17.42 4.85 43.18
CA ALA A 103 18.55 4.28 42.43
C ALA A 103 19.68 3.93 43.41
N SER A 104 20.81 3.47 42.92
CA SER A 104 22.01 3.30 43.73
C SER A 104 22.36 4.63 44.43
N PRO A 105 22.74 4.60 45.73
CA PRO A 105 22.99 5.82 46.50
C PRO A 105 24.02 6.76 45.85
N GLY A 106 23.61 8.02 45.64
CA GLY A 106 24.46 9.04 45.03
C GLY A 106 24.27 9.21 43.52
N THR A 107 23.35 8.45 42.89
CA THR A 107 23.07 8.57 41.47
C THR A 107 22.25 9.81 41.15
N PRO A 108 22.72 10.69 40.24
CA PRO A 108 21.88 11.76 39.72
C PRO A 108 20.85 11.21 38.76
N VAL A 109 19.58 11.56 38.94
CA VAL A 109 18.49 11.30 38.00
C VAL A 109 17.90 12.66 37.59
N THR A 110 17.83 12.91 36.30
CA THR A 110 17.25 14.17 35.77
C THR A 110 15.98 13.90 35.02
N ALA A 111 14.85 14.33 35.54
CA ALA A 111 13.61 14.41 34.80
C ALA A 111 13.65 15.62 33.88
N VAL A 112 13.39 15.44 32.60
CA VAL A 112 13.35 16.51 31.58
C VAL A 112 12.03 16.41 30.83
N LEU A 113 11.32 17.52 30.75
CA LEU A 113 10.22 17.70 29.82
C LEU A 113 10.78 18.43 28.61
N GLN A 114 10.70 17.83 27.44
CA GLN A 114 11.41 18.31 26.25
C GLN A 114 10.63 18.05 24.95
N LEU A 115 11.13 18.58 23.82
CA LEU A 115 10.67 18.18 22.49
C LEU A 115 10.85 16.66 22.32
N GLY A 116 9.85 15.98 21.76
CA GLY A 116 9.92 14.53 21.47
C GLY A 116 10.89 14.17 20.33
N SER A 117 11.48 15.16 19.67
CA SER A 117 12.41 14.98 18.55
C SER A 117 13.60 15.95 18.65
N ALA A 118 14.64 15.68 17.85
CA ALA A 118 15.78 16.59 17.78
C ALA A 118 15.34 18.02 17.39
N PRO A 119 15.88 19.07 18.04
CA PRO A 119 17.06 19.07 18.91
C PRO A 119 16.80 18.74 20.40
N TYR A 120 15.67 18.13 20.77
CA TYR A 120 15.31 17.77 22.16
C TYR A 120 15.41 18.95 23.15
N THR A 121 14.98 20.11 22.74
CA THR A 121 15.00 21.32 23.57
C THR A 121 14.12 21.11 24.79
N GLY A 122 14.71 21.30 26.01
CA GLY A 122 13.99 21.14 27.26
C GLY A 122 13.11 22.35 27.58
N TYR A 123 11.88 22.10 28.00
CA TYR A 123 10.96 23.10 28.57
C TYR A 123 11.20 23.28 30.06
N ALA A 124 11.40 22.17 30.77
CA ALA A 124 11.71 22.14 32.20
C ALA A 124 12.57 20.93 32.56
N SER A 125 13.34 21.06 33.63
CA SER A 125 14.10 19.92 34.16
C SER A 125 14.23 20.01 35.67
N VAL A 126 14.32 18.82 36.30
CA VAL A 126 14.65 18.68 37.72
C VAL A 126 15.65 17.53 37.93
N THR A 127 16.79 17.85 38.57
CA THR A 127 17.79 16.83 38.89
C THR A 127 17.70 16.52 40.37
N VAL A 128 17.69 15.24 40.69
CA VAL A 128 17.73 14.73 42.08
C VAL A 128 18.86 13.74 42.24
N THR A 129 19.48 13.71 43.41
CA THR A 129 20.41 12.65 43.78
C THR A 129 19.62 11.54 44.43
N ALA A 130 19.44 10.42 43.73
CA ALA A 130 18.66 9.31 44.20
C ALA A 130 19.43 8.51 45.29
N GLY A 131 18.66 7.90 46.18
CA GLY A 131 19.12 6.97 47.20
C GLY A 131 18.51 5.57 46.99
N GLY A 132 18.95 4.59 47.79
CA GLY A 132 18.43 3.20 47.77
C GLY A 132 16.97 3.08 48.22
N THR A 133 16.37 4.13 48.76
CA THR A 133 14.95 4.22 49.13
C THR A 133 14.24 5.20 48.21
N ALA A 134 12.97 4.91 47.89
CA ALA A 134 12.16 5.83 47.06
C ALA A 134 12.00 7.19 47.75
N GLN A 135 12.16 8.25 46.97
CA GLN A 135 11.94 9.62 47.40
C GLN A 135 10.97 10.28 46.44
N ARG A 136 10.00 11.02 47.00
CA ARG A 136 9.06 11.80 46.19
C ARG A 136 9.69 13.15 45.84
N VAL A 137 9.50 13.52 44.56
CA VAL A 137 9.92 14.80 44.00
C VAL A 137 8.70 15.49 43.44
N GLU A 138 8.62 16.80 43.64
CA GLU A 138 7.55 17.63 43.09
C GLU A 138 8.12 18.96 42.63
N ARG A 139 7.70 19.43 41.42
CA ARG A 139 8.15 20.72 40.86
C ARG A 139 7.03 21.31 40.00
N THR A 140 6.77 22.59 40.18
CA THR A 140 5.87 23.41 39.38
C THR A 140 6.65 24.30 38.42
N PHE A 141 6.18 24.42 37.18
CA PHE A 141 6.77 25.26 36.13
C PHE A 141 5.70 25.67 35.10
N THR A 142 6.02 26.71 34.31
CA THR A 142 5.22 27.12 33.14
C THR A 142 5.99 26.76 31.86
N VAL A 143 5.28 26.43 30.80
CA VAL A 143 5.88 26.15 29.48
C VAL A 143 5.74 27.37 28.58
N PRO A 144 6.76 27.69 27.75
CA PRO A 144 6.73 28.88 26.90
C PRO A 144 5.93 28.72 25.60
N ASP A 145 5.82 27.49 25.08
CA ASP A 145 5.26 27.21 23.76
C ASP A 145 4.28 26.05 23.83
N ASP A 146 3.31 26.03 22.91
CA ASP A 146 2.42 24.89 22.69
C ASP A 146 3.23 23.70 22.14
N ASN A 147 2.98 22.51 22.67
CA ASN A 147 3.51 21.27 22.11
C ASN A 147 2.54 20.11 22.37
N PRO A 148 1.86 19.60 21.36
CA PRO A 148 0.89 18.51 21.53
C PRO A 148 1.57 17.12 21.73
N SER A 149 2.89 17.04 21.58
CA SER A 149 3.64 15.78 21.62
C SER A 149 5.02 15.93 22.26
N ALA A 150 5.09 16.58 23.40
CA ALA A 150 6.32 16.65 24.19
C ALA A 150 6.67 15.28 24.78
N GLN A 151 7.90 15.13 25.24
CA GLN A 151 8.43 13.93 25.88
C GLN A 151 8.80 14.24 27.34
N LEU A 152 8.36 13.37 28.26
CA LEU A 152 8.93 13.33 29.61
C LEU A 152 9.98 12.21 29.63
N ILE A 153 11.24 12.56 29.93
CA ILE A 153 12.35 11.62 29.99
C ILE A 153 13.11 11.72 31.33
N PHE A 154 13.35 10.60 31.97
CA PHE A 154 14.21 10.45 33.11
C PHE A 154 15.58 9.99 32.63
N GLN A 155 16.55 10.89 32.58
CA GLN A 155 17.94 10.60 32.23
C GLN A 155 18.62 9.94 33.42
N VAL A 156 19.11 8.72 33.22
CA VAL A 156 19.66 7.86 34.29
C VAL A 156 21.08 7.38 34.00
N GLY A 157 21.73 7.85 32.94
CA GLY A 157 23.11 7.53 32.59
C GLY A 157 24.14 8.35 33.44
N GLY A 158 25.40 8.27 33.01
CA GLY A 158 26.51 9.05 33.63
C GLY A 158 27.10 8.44 34.91
N SER A 159 26.75 7.20 35.28
CA SER A 159 27.36 6.47 36.37
C SER A 159 28.56 5.65 35.90
N ALA A 160 29.61 5.58 36.71
CA ALA A 160 30.77 4.71 36.45
C ALA A 160 30.45 3.23 36.65
N ASP A 161 29.55 2.92 37.58
CA ASP A 161 29.15 1.56 37.91
C ASP A 161 27.74 1.24 37.41
N GLU A 162 27.46 -0.04 37.13
CA GLU A 162 26.12 -0.53 36.84
C GLU A 162 25.17 -0.23 38.01
N GLN A 163 23.96 0.20 37.70
CA GLN A 163 22.97 0.56 38.69
C GLN A 163 21.55 0.14 38.27
N THR A 164 20.64 0.11 39.23
CA THR A 164 19.20 -0.05 38.95
C THR A 164 18.52 1.26 39.29
N ALA A 165 17.74 1.81 38.31
CA ALA A 165 16.89 2.96 38.51
C ALA A 165 15.43 2.48 38.53
N CYS A 166 14.66 2.93 39.51
CA CYS A 166 13.22 2.62 39.60
C CYS A 166 12.40 3.91 39.77
N LEU A 167 11.28 3.99 39.06
CA LEU A 167 10.35 5.10 39.06
C LEU A 167 8.96 4.63 39.47
N ASP A 168 8.18 5.52 40.10
CA ASP A 168 6.80 5.23 40.49
C ASP A 168 6.00 6.53 40.67
N ASN A 169 4.68 6.42 40.67
CA ASN A 169 3.76 7.52 40.95
C ASN A 169 4.08 8.81 40.16
N ILE A 170 4.36 8.64 38.88
CA ILE A 170 4.70 9.75 37.95
C ILE A 170 3.40 10.44 37.57
N SER A 171 3.33 11.76 37.72
CA SER A 171 2.16 12.58 37.42
C SER A 171 2.64 13.93 36.91
N LEU A 172 2.02 14.44 35.85
CA LEU A 172 2.19 15.78 35.35
C LEU A 172 0.80 16.43 35.26
N ARG A 173 0.44 17.27 36.19
CA ARG A 173 -0.87 17.91 36.25
C ARG A 173 -0.79 19.36 35.89
N GLY A 174 -1.73 19.84 35.08
CA GLY A 174 -1.82 21.23 34.62
C GLY A 174 -2.26 21.35 33.17
N GLY A 175 -2.28 22.59 32.69
CA GLY A 175 -2.79 22.90 31.35
C GLY A 175 -4.32 22.80 31.29
N GLU A 176 -4.88 23.27 30.21
CA GLU A 176 -6.27 22.96 29.88
C GLU A 176 -6.35 21.59 29.24
N PRO A 177 -7.42 20.82 29.47
CA PRO A 177 -7.59 19.57 28.72
C PRO A 177 -7.57 19.92 27.23
N PRO A 178 -6.89 19.14 26.38
CA PRO A 178 -6.93 19.35 24.94
C PRO A 178 -8.39 19.33 24.49
N GLU A 179 -8.78 20.32 23.68
CA GLU A 179 -10.08 20.27 23.02
C GLU A 179 -10.19 18.96 22.24
N PRO A 180 -11.35 18.30 22.25
CA PRO A 180 -11.55 17.09 21.45
C PRO A 180 -11.15 17.39 19.99
N TYR A 181 -10.36 16.50 19.39
CA TYR A 181 -9.96 16.67 18.00
C TYR A 181 -11.20 16.61 17.10
N GLU A 182 -11.52 17.69 16.45
CA GLU A 182 -12.55 17.77 15.43
C GLU A 182 -11.88 17.96 14.06
N PRO A 183 -11.90 16.95 13.20
CA PRO A 183 -11.27 17.06 11.88
C PRO A 183 -12.04 18.09 11.03
N ASP A 184 -11.30 18.96 10.33
CA ASP A 184 -11.89 19.80 9.29
C ASP A 184 -12.29 18.92 8.11
N THR A 185 -13.58 18.65 8.01
CA THR A 185 -14.13 17.83 6.93
C THR A 185 -14.59 18.65 5.72
N GLY A 186 -14.41 19.95 5.74
CA GLY A 186 -14.82 20.83 4.63
C GLY A 186 -16.30 20.72 4.25
N PRO A 187 -16.65 20.91 2.97
CA PRO A 187 -18.04 20.88 2.50
C PRO A 187 -18.75 19.56 2.81
N ARG A 188 -20.02 19.62 3.22
CA ARG A 188 -20.84 18.45 3.56
C ARG A 188 -21.25 17.59 2.34
N VAL A 189 -21.00 18.04 1.11
CA VAL A 189 -21.22 17.27 -0.11
C VAL A 189 -19.90 16.58 -0.49
N ARG A 190 -19.82 15.28 -0.25
CA ARG A 190 -18.63 14.43 -0.46
C ARG A 190 -18.60 13.90 -1.87
N VAL A 191 -17.56 14.20 -2.62
CA VAL A 191 -17.36 13.80 -4.02
C VAL A 191 -16.00 13.14 -4.20
N ASN A 192 -15.84 12.40 -5.30
CA ASN A 192 -14.50 12.12 -5.81
C ASN A 192 -13.91 13.45 -6.32
N GLN A 193 -12.94 14.00 -5.59
CA GLN A 193 -12.33 15.31 -5.89
C GLN A 193 -11.46 15.29 -7.16
N VAL A 194 -11.03 14.11 -7.61
CA VAL A 194 -10.36 13.94 -8.91
C VAL A 194 -11.39 14.03 -10.02
N GLY A 195 -12.52 13.34 -9.86
CA GLY A 195 -13.66 13.42 -10.78
C GLY A 195 -14.20 12.05 -11.20
N TYR A 196 -14.92 12.06 -12.32
CA TYR A 196 -15.70 10.91 -12.77
C TYR A 196 -15.50 10.64 -14.27
N LEU A 197 -15.56 9.38 -14.64
CA LEU A 197 -15.54 8.97 -16.05
C LEU A 197 -16.88 9.31 -16.72
N PRO A 198 -16.90 9.81 -17.97
CA PRO A 198 -18.16 10.15 -18.68
C PRO A 198 -19.16 8.99 -18.75
N GLY A 199 -18.68 7.78 -18.99
CA GLY A 199 -19.47 6.57 -19.10
C GLY A 199 -19.60 5.74 -17.82
N GLY A 200 -18.98 6.17 -16.71
CA GLY A 200 -18.98 5.48 -15.43
C GLY A 200 -20.13 5.94 -14.50
N PRO A 201 -20.29 5.25 -13.36
CA PRO A 201 -21.15 5.70 -12.28
C PRO A 201 -20.62 7.03 -11.71
N LYS A 202 -21.52 7.86 -11.23
CA LYS A 202 -21.19 9.16 -10.60
C LYS A 202 -22.05 9.33 -9.37
N ASN A 203 -21.44 9.05 -8.21
CA ASN A 203 -22.14 9.10 -6.94
C ASN A 203 -21.44 10.09 -5.99
N ALA A 204 -22.24 10.75 -5.17
CA ALA A 204 -21.78 11.61 -4.09
C ALA A 204 -22.56 11.29 -2.82
N THR A 205 -22.05 11.71 -1.66
CA THR A 205 -22.69 11.54 -0.36
C THR A 205 -22.86 12.91 0.29
N VAL A 206 -24.06 13.21 0.80
CA VAL A 206 -24.36 14.45 1.52
C VAL A 206 -24.55 14.15 2.99
N VAL A 207 -23.78 14.80 3.84
CA VAL A 207 -23.98 14.79 5.29
C VAL A 207 -25.02 15.85 5.64
N THR A 208 -26.12 15.46 6.29
CA THR A 208 -27.25 16.36 6.57
C THR A 208 -28.12 15.85 7.70
N GLU A 209 -28.77 16.75 8.42
CA GLU A 209 -29.76 16.41 9.44
C GLU A 209 -31.16 16.13 8.82
N ALA A 210 -31.34 16.40 7.54
CA ALA A 210 -32.63 16.18 6.87
C ALA A 210 -32.95 14.69 6.73
N THR A 211 -34.17 14.31 7.04
CA THR A 211 -34.67 12.93 6.94
C THR A 211 -35.40 12.63 5.62
N GLY A 212 -35.82 13.67 4.90
CA GLY A 212 -36.48 13.57 3.60
C GLY A 212 -35.52 13.94 2.45
N PRO A 213 -35.85 13.52 1.20
CA PRO A 213 -35.02 13.85 0.03
C PRO A 213 -34.81 15.35 -0.14
N LEU A 214 -33.59 15.74 -0.51
CA LEU A 214 -33.18 17.13 -0.76
C LEU A 214 -32.94 17.37 -2.26
N PRO A 215 -33.21 18.59 -2.76
CA PRO A 215 -32.83 18.93 -4.13
C PRO A 215 -31.31 19.08 -4.26
N TRP A 216 -30.75 18.59 -5.36
CA TRP A 216 -29.35 18.80 -5.74
C TRP A 216 -29.21 19.41 -7.13
N GLN A 217 -28.10 20.09 -7.38
CA GLN A 217 -27.73 20.65 -8.67
C GLN A 217 -26.26 20.35 -9.00
N LEU A 218 -26.02 19.85 -10.22
CA LEU A 218 -24.69 19.84 -10.82
C LEU A 218 -24.47 21.17 -11.54
N ARG A 219 -23.39 21.86 -11.24
CA ARG A 219 -23.06 23.18 -11.80
C ARG A 219 -21.72 23.16 -12.53
N SER A 220 -21.62 23.95 -13.57
CA SER A 220 -20.36 24.26 -14.25
C SER A 220 -19.48 25.18 -13.38
N ALA A 221 -18.19 25.32 -13.73
CA ALA A 221 -17.28 26.28 -13.12
C ALA A 221 -17.79 27.74 -13.16
N SER A 222 -18.66 28.09 -14.12
CA SER A 222 -19.31 29.39 -14.20
C SER A 222 -20.62 29.49 -13.40
N GLY A 223 -21.02 28.43 -12.69
CA GLY A 223 -22.24 28.38 -11.88
C GLY A 223 -23.51 27.99 -12.64
N ALA A 224 -23.46 27.75 -13.96
CA ALA A 224 -24.63 27.30 -14.73
C ALA A 224 -25.08 25.91 -14.30
N VAL A 225 -26.41 25.72 -14.11
CA VAL A 225 -26.98 24.40 -13.77
C VAL A 225 -26.95 23.52 -15.01
N LEU A 226 -26.28 22.35 -14.87
CA LEU A 226 -26.12 21.34 -15.93
C LEU A 226 -27.09 20.16 -15.78
N ALA A 227 -27.34 19.78 -14.51
CA ALA A 227 -28.30 18.74 -14.15
C ALA A 227 -28.85 19.01 -12.75
N SER A 228 -29.96 18.38 -12.40
CA SER A 228 -30.57 18.47 -11.08
C SER A 228 -31.40 17.21 -10.79
N GLY A 229 -31.63 16.96 -9.50
CA GLY A 229 -32.41 15.81 -9.04
C GLY A 229 -32.71 15.91 -7.56
N SER A 230 -33.10 14.78 -6.98
CA SER A 230 -33.30 14.60 -5.54
C SER A 230 -32.34 13.57 -4.99
N THR A 231 -31.90 13.78 -3.75
CA THR A 231 -31.09 12.81 -2.99
C THR A 231 -31.92 11.61 -2.56
N ASP A 232 -31.24 10.51 -2.24
CA ASP A 232 -31.82 9.32 -1.65
C ASP A 232 -31.35 9.18 -0.17
N PRO A 233 -32.26 9.32 0.83
CA PRO A 233 -31.92 9.21 2.24
C PRO A 233 -31.41 7.80 2.59
N ARG A 234 -30.23 7.74 3.24
CA ARG A 234 -29.58 6.49 3.67
C ARG A 234 -29.67 6.25 5.19
N GLY A 235 -30.04 7.30 5.95
CA GLY A 235 -30.06 7.28 7.40
C GLY A 235 -28.67 7.44 8.00
N VAL A 236 -28.52 6.98 9.25
CA VAL A 236 -27.23 7.04 9.95
C VAL A 236 -26.30 5.96 9.42
N ASP A 237 -25.19 6.38 8.86
CA ASP A 237 -24.10 5.49 8.44
C ASP A 237 -23.32 5.00 9.68
N LEU A 238 -23.15 3.69 9.81
CA LEU A 238 -22.57 3.08 11.02
C LEU A 238 -21.08 3.36 11.14
N ALA A 239 -20.36 3.49 10.02
CA ALA A 239 -18.93 3.70 10.02
C ALA A 239 -18.53 5.16 10.35
N SER A 240 -19.38 6.12 10.00
CA SER A 240 -19.14 7.54 10.29
C SER A 240 -19.98 8.10 11.45
N GLY A 241 -21.06 7.43 11.83
CA GLY A 241 -22.02 7.95 12.78
C GLY A 241 -22.88 9.11 12.25
N GLN A 242 -22.72 9.50 11.00
CA GLN A 242 -23.38 10.64 10.38
C GLN A 242 -24.68 10.24 9.68
N ASN A 243 -25.71 11.11 9.75
CA ASN A 243 -26.88 10.96 8.90
C ASN A 243 -26.55 11.44 7.49
N VAL A 244 -26.76 10.59 6.48
CA VAL A 244 -26.32 10.84 5.12
C VAL A 244 -27.38 10.51 4.06
N GLN A 245 -27.23 11.16 2.92
CA GLN A 245 -28.04 10.90 1.73
C GLN A 245 -27.13 10.73 0.51
N SER A 246 -27.50 9.88 -0.44
CA SER A 246 -26.75 9.69 -1.68
C SER A 246 -27.29 10.55 -2.82
N ILE A 247 -26.37 10.98 -3.70
CA ILE A 247 -26.67 11.60 -4.98
C ILE A 247 -26.20 10.67 -6.09
N ASP A 248 -27.06 10.34 -7.04
CA ASP A 248 -26.70 9.70 -8.30
C ASP A 248 -26.91 10.68 -9.46
N PHE A 249 -25.80 11.05 -10.12
CA PHE A 249 -25.82 11.90 -11.33
C PHE A 249 -25.18 11.20 -12.54
N SER A 250 -25.17 9.87 -12.54
CA SER A 250 -24.58 9.02 -13.60
C SER A 250 -25.19 9.26 -14.98
N ALA A 251 -26.43 9.77 -15.02
CA ALA A 251 -27.10 10.14 -16.28
C ALA A 251 -26.40 11.32 -17.02
N TYR A 252 -25.64 12.16 -16.30
CA TYR A 252 -24.87 13.24 -16.91
C TYR A 252 -23.54 12.70 -17.43
N ARG A 253 -23.30 12.80 -18.73
CA ARG A 253 -22.15 12.18 -19.42
C ARG A 253 -21.25 13.17 -20.13
N SER A 254 -21.61 14.46 -20.15
CA SER A 254 -20.82 15.46 -20.86
C SER A 254 -19.52 15.76 -20.11
N PRO A 255 -18.37 15.75 -20.78
CA PRO A 255 -17.11 16.19 -20.19
C PRO A 255 -17.19 17.64 -19.71
N GLY A 256 -16.45 17.94 -18.65
CA GLY A 256 -16.35 19.29 -18.09
C GLY A 256 -15.30 19.33 -16.98
N ALA A 257 -14.71 20.49 -16.75
CA ALA A 257 -13.73 20.72 -15.71
C ALA A 257 -14.28 21.69 -14.65
N GLY A 258 -13.82 21.51 -13.39
CA GLY A 258 -14.19 22.35 -12.27
C GLY A 258 -15.71 22.32 -11.98
N LEU A 259 -16.35 21.19 -12.16
CA LEU A 259 -17.77 21.01 -11.86
C LEU A 259 -17.97 20.91 -10.35
N THR A 260 -19.15 21.30 -9.87
CA THR A 260 -19.51 21.19 -8.45
C THR A 260 -20.91 20.64 -8.27
N LEU A 261 -21.15 19.92 -7.19
CA LEU A 261 -22.48 19.54 -6.72
C LEU A 261 -22.93 20.48 -5.60
N VAL A 262 -24.18 20.90 -5.66
CA VAL A 262 -24.80 21.72 -4.62
C VAL A 262 -26.01 20.97 -4.06
N ALA A 263 -26.03 20.75 -2.76
CA ALA A 263 -27.14 20.17 -2.02
C ALA A 263 -27.13 20.68 -0.58
N ASP A 264 -28.30 20.82 0.06
CA ASP A 264 -28.48 21.29 1.45
C ASP A 264 -27.75 22.61 1.75
N GLY A 265 -27.72 23.55 0.78
CA GLY A 265 -27.02 24.82 0.92
C GLY A 265 -25.48 24.75 0.79
N GLU A 266 -24.89 23.57 0.67
CA GLU A 266 -23.45 23.33 0.57
C GLU A 266 -23.01 23.07 -0.87
N THR A 267 -21.75 23.43 -1.17
CA THR A 267 -21.12 23.20 -2.46
C THR A 267 -19.93 22.27 -2.29
N SER A 268 -19.85 21.18 -3.05
CA SER A 268 -18.73 20.23 -3.00
C SER A 268 -17.40 20.85 -3.40
N HIS A 269 -16.30 20.17 -3.11
CA HIS A 269 -15.05 20.40 -3.85
C HIS A 269 -15.30 20.32 -5.35
N PRO A 270 -14.54 21.06 -6.17
CA PRO A 270 -14.63 20.93 -7.62
C PRO A 270 -14.06 19.57 -8.08
N PHE A 271 -14.60 19.10 -9.19
CA PHE A 271 -14.15 17.86 -9.84
C PHE A 271 -14.30 17.93 -11.34
N ASP A 272 -13.65 17.02 -12.04
CA ASP A 272 -13.73 16.93 -13.49
C ASP A 272 -14.59 15.73 -13.95
N ILE A 273 -15.15 15.81 -15.14
CA ILE A 273 -15.68 14.65 -15.88
C ILE A 273 -14.85 14.53 -17.16
N SER A 274 -14.00 13.48 -17.22
CA SER A 274 -13.08 13.30 -18.34
C SER A 274 -12.76 11.83 -18.61
N GLY A 275 -12.56 11.48 -19.88
CA GLY A 275 -12.15 10.14 -20.29
C GLY A 275 -10.65 9.87 -20.02
N THR A 276 -9.84 10.89 -19.82
CA THR A 276 -8.40 10.78 -19.55
C THR A 276 -8.05 11.05 -18.09
N LEU A 277 -9.05 11.00 -17.22
CA LEU A 277 -8.96 11.41 -15.83
C LEU A 277 -7.83 10.69 -15.05
N TYR A 278 -7.67 9.40 -15.28
CA TYR A 278 -6.77 8.53 -14.53
C TYR A 278 -5.46 8.17 -15.27
N ASP A 279 -5.23 8.70 -16.48
CA ASP A 279 -4.01 8.40 -17.27
C ASP A 279 -2.74 8.79 -16.51
N ARG A 280 -2.75 9.99 -15.90
CA ARG A 280 -1.64 10.46 -15.10
C ARG A 280 -1.53 9.71 -13.78
N LEU A 281 -2.66 9.32 -13.14
CA LEU A 281 -2.65 8.56 -11.89
C LEU A 281 -1.94 7.22 -12.06
N ARG A 282 -2.15 6.53 -13.20
CA ARG A 282 -1.43 5.31 -13.57
C ARG A 282 0.07 5.51 -13.48
N ALA A 283 0.59 6.58 -14.07
CA ALA A 283 2.03 6.87 -14.06
C ALA A 283 2.52 7.30 -12.68
N ASP A 284 1.79 8.19 -11.99
CA ASP A 284 2.21 8.73 -10.69
C ASP A 284 2.24 7.62 -9.61
N SER A 285 1.24 6.72 -9.58
CA SER A 285 1.22 5.59 -8.62
C SER A 285 2.34 4.58 -8.85
N LEU A 286 2.74 4.34 -10.10
CA LEU A 286 3.89 3.51 -10.42
C LEU A 286 5.22 4.20 -10.11
N GLN A 287 5.28 5.53 -10.22
CA GLN A 287 6.46 6.32 -9.93
C GLN A 287 6.84 6.32 -8.43
N PHE A 288 5.89 6.01 -7.53
CA PHE A 288 6.14 5.81 -6.12
C PHE A 288 7.25 4.77 -5.85
N PHE A 289 7.27 3.68 -6.60
CA PHE A 289 8.25 2.60 -6.41
C PHE A 289 9.68 3.04 -6.70
N TYR A 290 9.88 3.87 -7.74
CA TYR A 290 11.20 4.46 -7.99
C TYR A 290 11.69 5.30 -6.80
N ALA A 291 10.79 6.06 -6.17
CA ALA A 291 11.14 6.84 -4.97
C ALA A 291 11.56 5.97 -3.78
N GLN A 292 11.03 4.75 -3.68
CA GLN A 292 11.33 3.78 -2.61
C GLN A 292 12.54 2.89 -2.90
N ARG A 293 13.17 2.98 -4.06
CA ARG A 293 14.34 2.14 -4.38
C ARG A 293 15.47 2.30 -3.37
N SER A 294 15.94 1.18 -2.81
CA SER A 294 17.17 1.06 -2.01
C SER A 294 18.38 0.82 -2.90
N GLY A 295 19.56 1.27 -2.47
CA GLY A 295 20.82 0.94 -3.15
C GLY A 295 21.08 1.69 -4.47
N ILE A 296 20.33 2.74 -4.77
CA ILE A 296 20.51 3.61 -5.93
C ILE A 296 20.29 5.07 -5.53
N ALA A 297 20.97 5.98 -6.20
CA ALA A 297 20.63 7.40 -6.11
C ALA A 297 19.30 7.67 -6.80
N ILE A 298 18.45 8.48 -6.21
CA ILE A 298 17.22 8.95 -6.85
C ILE A 298 17.53 10.19 -7.64
N ASP A 299 17.28 10.12 -8.95
CA ASP A 299 17.57 11.20 -9.88
C ASP A 299 16.44 12.24 -9.87
N GLY A 300 16.79 13.46 -9.50
CA GLY A 300 15.87 14.60 -9.50
C GLY A 300 15.38 15.02 -10.89
N GLU A 301 16.04 14.64 -11.97
CA GLU A 301 15.53 14.87 -13.34
C GLU A 301 14.36 13.92 -13.66
N LEU A 302 14.34 12.74 -13.06
CA LEU A 302 13.28 11.74 -13.25
C LEU A 302 12.08 11.96 -12.31
N LEU A 303 12.32 12.18 -11.01
CA LEU A 303 11.25 12.25 -10.01
C LEU A 303 10.85 13.68 -9.64
N GLY A 304 11.79 14.61 -9.72
CA GLY A 304 11.69 15.99 -9.26
C GLY A 304 12.90 16.35 -8.38
N PRO A 305 13.43 17.58 -8.46
CA PRO A 305 14.66 17.95 -7.76
C PRO A 305 14.57 17.82 -6.23
N GLN A 306 13.38 17.95 -5.66
CA GLN A 306 13.13 17.81 -4.22
C GLN A 306 13.27 16.36 -3.71
N TYR A 307 13.18 15.37 -4.61
CA TYR A 307 13.31 13.94 -4.28
C TYR A 307 14.73 13.39 -4.52
N ALA A 308 15.62 14.23 -5.09
CA ALA A 308 16.99 13.82 -5.34
C ALA A 308 17.70 13.43 -4.04
N ARG A 309 18.27 12.23 -4.00
CA ARG A 309 19.04 11.76 -2.85
C ARG A 309 20.17 10.84 -3.29
N PRO A 310 21.29 10.79 -2.54
CA PRO A 310 22.33 9.78 -2.74
C PRO A 310 21.78 8.36 -2.57
N ALA A 311 22.54 7.37 -3.05
CA ALA A 311 22.24 5.98 -2.80
C ALA A 311 22.36 5.65 -1.29
N GLY A 312 21.29 5.13 -0.69
CA GLY A 312 21.30 4.63 0.68
C GLY A 312 21.74 3.16 0.72
N HIS A 313 22.20 2.71 1.90
CA HIS A 313 22.52 1.31 2.22
C HIS A 313 23.55 0.65 1.28
N LEU A 314 24.59 1.40 0.88
CA LEU A 314 25.74 0.88 0.14
C LEU A 314 27.03 0.79 0.98
N GLY A 315 26.96 0.96 2.29
CA GLY A 315 28.12 0.88 3.18
C GLY A 315 29.05 2.10 3.12
N VAL A 316 28.54 3.27 2.73
CA VAL A 316 29.24 4.56 2.80
C VAL A 316 28.89 5.21 4.13
N ALA A 317 29.91 5.39 4.99
CA ALA A 317 29.68 5.91 6.35
C ALA A 317 28.86 7.23 6.35
N PRO A 318 27.92 7.40 7.29
CA PRO A 318 27.65 6.57 8.48
C PRO A 318 26.89 5.25 8.20
N ASN A 319 26.40 5.07 7.00
CA ASN A 319 25.53 3.98 6.59
C ASN A 319 26.25 2.63 6.58
N GLN A 320 25.63 1.58 7.15
CA GLN A 320 26.23 0.24 7.23
C GLN A 320 26.06 -0.60 5.95
N GLY A 321 25.04 -0.32 5.16
CA GLY A 321 24.82 -0.93 3.86
C GLY A 321 24.24 -2.34 3.85
N ASP A 322 23.68 -2.69 2.66
CA ASP A 322 23.05 -3.99 2.37
C ASP A 322 23.94 -4.88 1.49
N THR A 323 25.19 -4.51 1.28
CA THR A 323 26.10 -5.24 0.37
C THR A 323 26.82 -6.41 1.01
N ASP A 324 26.85 -6.49 2.34
CA ASP A 324 27.50 -7.54 3.13
C ASP A 324 26.87 -7.61 4.52
N VAL A 325 25.64 -8.16 4.60
CA VAL A 325 24.80 -8.14 5.78
C VAL A 325 24.97 -9.41 6.61
N PRO A 326 25.25 -9.32 7.91
CA PRO A 326 25.25 -10.46 8.82
C PRO A 326 23.82 -10.90 9.15
N CYS A 327 23.65 -12.14 9.57
CA CYS A 327 22.43 -12.54 10.25
C CYS A 327 22.37 -12.00 11.69
N GLN A 328 21.17 -11.95 12.23
CA GLN A 328 20.97 -11.84 13.68
C GLN A 328 21.78 -12.90 14.42
N PRO A 329 22.26 -12.63 15.66
CA PRO A 329 23.03 -13.57 16.46
C PRO A 329 22.36 -14.95 16.56
N GLY A 330 23.08 -16.00 16.19
CA GLY A 330 22.60 -17.38 16.25
C GLY A 330 21.73 -17.86 15.08
N VAL A 331 21.40 -17.00 14.11
CA VAL A 331 20.57 -17.35 12.95
C VAL A 331 21.37 -18.03 11.85
N CYS A 332 22.54 -17.51 11.49
CA CYS A 332 23.43 -18.07 10.48
C CYS A 332 24.90 -17.71 10.72
N ASP A 333 25.81 -18.32 9.95
CA ASP A 333 27.26 -18.12 10.00
C ASP A 333 27.82 -17.49 8.72
N TYR A 334 26.96 -16.91 7.89
CA TYR A 334 27.33 -16.28 6.61
C TYR A 334 26.79 -14.85 6.54
N ARG A 335 27.18 -14.16 5.47
CA ARG A 335 26.73 -12.80 5.15
C ARG A 335 26.21 -12.81 3.72
N LEU A 336 25.25 -11.94 3.41
CA LEU A 336 24.68 -11.82 2.07
C LEU A 336 24.78 -10.39 1.54
N ASP A 337 24.93 -10.28 0.23
CA ASP A 337 24.67 -9.08 -0.53
C ASP A 337 23.17 -9.05 -0.91
N VAL A 338 22.42 -8.24 -0.19
CA VAL A 338 20.95 -8.09 -0.36
C VAL A 338 20.58 -6.67 -0.73
N ARG A 339 21.50 -6.00 -1.48
CA ARG A 339 21.24 -4.66 -2.02
C ARG A 339 20.07 -4.64 -3.00
N GLY A 340 19.54 -3.45 -3.27
CA GLY A 340 18.37 -3.27 -4.14
C GLY A 340 17.06 -3.49 -3.40
N GLY A 341 15.97 -3.62 -4.12
CA GLY A 341 14.61 -3.68 -3.59
C GLY A 341 14.08 -2.32 -3.19
N TRP A 342 12.87 -2.32 -2.66
CA TRP A 342 12.20 -1.11 -2.16
C TRP A 342 12.25 -1.06 -0.64
N TYR A 343 12.44 0.14 -0.06
CA TYR A 343 12.06 0.36 1.32
C TYR A 343 10.56 0.14 1.46
N ASP A 344 10.16 -0.57 2.50
CA ASP A 344 8.81 -1.09 2.62
C ASP A 344 7.76 -0.01 2.87
N ALA A 345 7.96 0.75 3.92
CA ALA A 345 6.98 1.68 4.46
C ALA A 345 7.63 2.99 4.92
N GLY A 346 7.30 3.46 6.11
CA GLY A 346 7.95 4.63 6.73
C GLY A 346 9.35 4.36 7.26
N ASP A 347 9.76 3.10 7.37
CA ASP A 347 11.09 2.66 7.80
C ASP A 347 12.03 2.35 6.62
N HIS A 348 13.27 1.91 6.94
CA HIS A 348 14.24 1.45 5.94
C HIS A 348 14.30 -0.08 5.82
N GLY A 349 13.34 -0.80 6.39
CA GLY A 349 13.22 -2.24 6.28
C GLY A 349 12.84 -2.68 4.86
N LYS A 350 13.18 -3.95 4.54
CA LYS A 350 12.77 -4.64 3.30
C LYS A 350 12.29 -6.04 3.68
N TYR A 351 11.03 -6.34 3.35
CA TYR A 351 10.31 -7.52 3.83
C TYR A 351 9.86 -8.37 2.66
N VAL A 352 10.23 -9.66 2.66
CA VAL A 352 9.98 -10.53 1.50
C VAL A 352 8.49 -10.80 1.29
N VAL A 353 7.70 -10.91 2.35
CA VAL A 353 6.25 -11.16 2.22
C VAL A 353 5.52 -9.93 1.68
N ASN A 354 5.87 -8.73 2.16
CA ASN A 354 5.26 -7.49 1.69
C ASN A 354 5.75 -7.11 0.29
N GLY A 355 7.07 -7.23 0.03
CA GLY A 355 7.66 -7.11 -1.31
C GLY A 355 7.08 -8.13 -2.28
N GLY A 356 6.72 -9.32 -1.80
CA GLY A 356 6.11 -10.38 -2.59
C GLY A 356 4.76 -9.98 -3.19
N ILE A 357 3.80 -9.56 -2.34
CA ILE A 357 2.48 -9.10 -2.84
C ILE A 357 2.62 -7.84 -3.71
N ALA A 358 3.50 -6.90 -3.33
CA ALA A 358 3.72 -5.69 -4.12
C ALA A 358 4.26 -6.02 -5.52
N THR A 359 5.27 -6.88 -5.61
CA THR A 359 5.81 -7.37 -6.88
C THR A 359 4.75 -8.09 -7.71
N TYR A 360 3.98 -8.98 -7.08
CA TYR A 360 2.88 -9.68 -7.74
C TYR A 360 1.91 -8.70 -8.40
N GLN A 361 1.46 -7.68 -7.68
CA GLN A 361 0.46 -6.75 -8.20
C GLN A 361 0.97 -5.94 -9.39
N LEU A 362 2.24 -5.51 -9.41
CA LEU A 362 2.84 -4.86 -10.57
C LEU A 362 2.92 -5.82 -11.76
N LEU A 363 3.38 -7.06 -11.53
CA LEU A 363 3.48 -8.08 -12.57
C LEU A 363 2.09 -8.47 -13.10
N ASN A 364 1.09 -8.62 -12.22
CA ASN A 364 -0.28 -8.95 -12.60
C ASN A 364 -0.95 -7.81 -13.38
N ALA A 365 -0.71 -6.53 -13.00
CA ALA A 365 -1.19 -5.37 -13.76
C ALA A 365 -0.67 -5.41 -15.21
N PHE A 366 0.61 -5.77 -15.40
CA PHE A 366 1.17 -5.98 -16.73
C PHE A 366 0.58 -7.22 -17.43
N GLU A 367 0.43 -8.35 -16.72
CA GLU A 367 -0.10 -9.59 -17.28
C GLU A 367 -1.55 -9.44 -17.72
N ARG A 368 -2.36 -8.69 -16.95
CA ARG A 368 -3.73 -8.30 -17.30
C ARG A 368 -3.81 -7.67 -18.69
N THR A 369 -2.83 -6.87 -19.11
CA THR A 369 -2.84 -6.19 -20.42
C THR A 369 -2.85 -7.16 -21.61
N LYS A 370 -2.51 -8.44 -21.38
CA LYS A 370 -2.47 -9.48 -22.43
C LYS A 370 -3.81 -10.19 -22.61
N THR A 371 -4.70 -10.11 -21.63
CA THR A 371 -5.95 -10.89 -21.59
C THR A 371 -7.20 -10.04 -21.44
N ALA A 372 -7.12 -8.90 -20.75
CA ALA A 372 -8.28 -8.06 -20.48
C ALA A 372 -8.76 -7.31 -21.73
N ALA A 373 -10.09 -7.24 -21.90
CA ALA A 373 -10.73 -6.66 -23.08
C ALA A 373 -10.53 -5.15 -23.24
N THR A 374 -10.44 -4.44 -22.11
CA THR A 374 -10.33 -2.99 -22.06
C THR A 374 -8.88 -2.50 -22.01
N ALA A 375 -7.92 -3.39 -21.71
CA ALA A 375 -6.52 -3.02 -21.71
C ALA A 375 -6.00 -2.77 -23.14
N ASP A 376 -5.06 -1.85 -23.25
CA ASP A 376 -4.47 -1.40 -24.53
C ASP A 376 -3.39 -2.33 -25.10
N GLY A 377 -3.29 -3.56 -24.57
CA GLY A 377 -2.25 -4.54 -24.96
C GLY A 377 -0.88 -4.25 -24.35
N GLY A 378 -0.82 -3.41 -23.32
CA GLY A 378 0.38 -3.05 -22.57
C GLY A 378 1.11 -1.82 -23.09
N THR A 379 0.52 -1.06 -24.01
CA THR A 379 1.15 0.16 -24.54
C THR A 379 1.38 1.19 -23.45
N ALA A 380 0.39 1.42 -22.58
CA ALA A 380 0.48 2.39 -21.48
C ALA A 380 1.38 1.95 -20.32
N LEU A 381 1.76 0.67 -20.27
CA LEU A 381 2.72 0.08 -19.32
C LEU A 381 4.02 -0.37 -20.02
N GLY A 382 4.23 0.04 -21.27
CA GLY A 382 5.35 -0.33 -22.12
C GLY A 382 6.64 0.39 -21.77
N ASP A 383 7.64 0.23 -22.65
CA ASP A 383 8.91 0.95 -22.55
C ASP A 383 8.70 2.46 -22.75
N SER A 384 9.40 3.28 -22.00
CA SER A 384 9.37 4.75 -22.00
C SER A 384 8.04 5.37 -21.53
N THR A 385 7.26 4.63 -20.73
CA THR A 385 5.99 5.14 -20.15
C THR A 385 6.17 5.70 -18.73
N LEU A 386 7.22 5.30 -18.02
CA LEU A 386 7.59 5.81 -16.69
C LEU A 386 8.89 6.63 -16.76
N ARG A 387 9.14 7.38 -15.70
CA ARG A 387 10.37 8.13 -15.50
C ARG A 387 11.32 7.34 -14.59
N VAL A 388 11.91 6.30 -15.15
CA VAL A 388 12.87 5.40 -14.50
C VAL A 388 14.19 5.38 -15.25
N PRO A 389 15.32 5.04 -14.61
CA PRO A 389 16.63 5.05 -15.27
C PRO A 389 16.73 4.08 -16.46
N GLU A 390 15.96 3.01 -16.44
CA GLU A 390 16.00 1.93 -17.44
C GLU A 390 15.19 2.26 -18.71
N ARG A 391 14.39 3.30 -18.71
CA ARG A 391 13.53 3.67 -19.85
C ARG A 391 14.29 3.70 -21.18
N GLY A 392 13.67 3.20 -22.23
CA GLY A 392 14.24 3.16 -23.57
C GLY A 392 15.15 1.94 -23.83
N ASN A 393 15.09 0.90 -22.97
CA ASN A 393 15.90 -0.31 -23.08
C ASN A 393 15.20 -1.44 -23.87
N GLY A 394 13.94 -1.27 -24.28
CA GLY A 394 13.13 -2.26 -25.00
C GLY A 394 12.34 -3.20 -24.08
N MET A 395 12.44 -3.03 -22.76
CA MET A 395 11.61 -3.72 -21.76
C MET A 395 10.48 -2.77 -21.31
N PRO A 396 9.28 -3.24 -21.02
CA PRO A 396 8.26 -2.43 -20.36
C PRO A 396 8.74 -1.86 -19.02
N ASP A 397 8.61 -0.56 -18.81
CA ASP A 397 9.13 0.12 -17.61
C ASP A 397 8.54 -0.44 -16.30
N ILE A 398 7.28 -0.91 -16.30
CA ILE A 398 6.70 -1.58 -15.14
C ILE A 398 7.43 -2.90 -14.79
N LEU A 399 7.96 -3.60 -15.79
CA LEU A 399 8.80 -4.77 -15.58
C LEU A 399 10.19 -4.38 -15.09
N ASP A 400 10.78 -3.28 -15.59
CA ASP A 400 12.03 -2.76 -15.05
C ASP A 400 11.87 -2.40 -13.56
N GLU A 401 10.77 -1.77 -13.17
CA GLU A 401 10.50 -1.44 -11.77
C GLU A 401 10.29 -2.69 -10.92
N ALA A 402 9.47 -3.64 -11.36
CA ALA A 402 9.28 -4.91 -10.65
C ALA A 402 10.57 -5.73 -10.55
N ARG A 403 11.48 -5.62 -11.55
CA ARG A 403 12.79 -6.28 -11.52
C ARG A 403 13.65 -5.78 -10.36
N TRP A 404 13.54 -4.51 -9.99
CA TRP A 404 14.33 -3.96 -8.88
C TRP A 404 14.06 -4.70 -7.57
N GLU A 405 12.81 -5.02 -7.30
CA GLU A 405 12.42 -5.83 -6.14
C GLU A 405 12.75 -7.32 -6.35
N LEU A 406 12.45 -7.90 -7.50
CA LEU A 406 12.76 -9.30 -7.81
C LEU A 406 14.24 -9.63 -7.61
N GLU A 407 15.16 -8.75 -8.00
CA GLU A 407 16.59 -8.95 -7.79
C GLU A 407 16.94 -9.01 -6.30
N PHE A 408 16.29 -8.20 -5.46
CA PHE A 408 16.41 -8.28 -4.00
C PHE A 408 15.81 -9.58 -3.46
N LEU A 409 14.60 -9.94 -3.84
CA LEU A 409 13.95 -11.18 -3.40
C LEU A 409 14.82 -12.41 -3.73
N LEU A 410 15.41 -12.47 -4.92
CA LEU A 410 16.34 -13.53 -5.32
C LEU A 410 17.62 -13.57 -4.46
N ARG A 411 18.11 -12.43 -3.99
CA ARG A 411 19.29 -12.33 -3.11
C ARG A 411 19.01 -12.76 -1.68
N MET A 412 17.74 -12.73 -1.25
CA MET A 412 17.33 -13.19 0.08
C MET A 412 17.32 -14.72 0.19
N GLN A 413 17.53 -15.46 -0.91
CA GLN A 413 17.55 -16.91 -0.89
C GLN A 413 18.84 -17.45 -0.23
N VAL A 414 18.68 -18.36 0.72
CA VAL A 414 19.79 -19.02 1.43
C VAL A 414 20.66 -19.79 0.45
N PRO A 415 21.99 -19.55 0.43
CA PRO A 415 22.89 -20.16 -0.53
C PRO A 415 22.96 -21.68 -0.43
N ALA A 416 23.28 -22.34 -1.56
CA ALA A 416 23.53 -23.79 -1.60
C ALA A 416 24.67 -24.19 -0.63
N GLY A 417 24.51 -25.34 0.01
CA GLY A 417 25.48 -25.88 0.98
C GLY A 417 25.39 -25.28 2.39
N ARG A 418 24.46 -24.38 2.65
CA ARG A 418 24.16 -23.86 3.98
C ARG A 418 22.96 -24.56 4.61
N PRO A 419 22.82 -24.58 5.95
CA PRO A 419 21.57 -25.01 6.57
C PRO A 419 20.40 -24.20 5.99
N LEU A 420 19.26 -24.85 5.73
CA LEU A 420 18.08 -24.27 5.11
C LEU A 420 18.31 -23.73 3.67
N ALA A 421 19.30 -24.25 2.95
CA ALA A 421 19.58 -23.87 1.56
C ALA A 421 18.31 -23.87 0.71
N GLY A 422 18.12 -22.77 -0.05
CA GLY A 422 16.95 -22.58 -0.90
C GLY A 422 15.76 -21.90 -0.23
N MET A 423 15.69 -21.85 1.10
CA MET A 423 14.73 -20.98 1.80
C MET A 423 15.07 -19.50 1.59
N ALA A 424 14.15 -18.59 1.89
CA ALA A 424 14.39 -17.16 1.88
C ALA A 424 14.39 -16.59 3.30
N HIS A 425 15.36 -15.70 3.59
CA HIS A 425 15.31 -14.86 4.77
C HIS A 425 14.04 -14.03 4.77
N HIS A 426 13.40 -13.88 5.96
CA HIS A 426 12.10 -13.24 6.04
C HIS A 426 12.16 -11.75 5.70
N LYS A 427 13.19 -11.09 6.20
CA LYS A 427 13.40 -9.65 6.06
C LYS A 427 14.86 -9.25 6.34
N ILE A 428 15.17 -8.01 5.99
CA ILE A 428 16.34 -7.27 6.41
C ILE A 428 15.90 -5.89 6.89
N HIS A 429 16.34 -5.48 8.05
CA HIS A 429 16.12 -4.12 8.55
C HIS A 429 17.20 -3.71 9.56
N ASP A 430 17.04 -2.56 10.16
CA ASP A 430 17.91 -2.01 11.19
C ASP A 430 17.85 -2.83 12.47
N ARG A 431 18.95 -2.90 13.18
CA ARG A 431 18.98 -3.57 14.49
C ARG A 431 18.06 -2.91 15.51
N ASN A 432 17.92 -1.59 15.45
CA ASN A 432 17.04 -0.81 16.30
C ASN A 432 16.26 0.19 15.46
N TRP A 433 15.10 0.61 15.94
CA TRP A 433 14.31 1.66 15.33
C TRP A 433 15.11 2.97 15.22
N THR A 434 14.96 3.65 14.12
CA THR A 434 15.53 4.97 13.87
C THR A 434 14.46 6.05 14.02
N GLY A 435 14.88 7.27 14.33
CA GLY A 435 13.98 8.43 14.41
C GLY A 435 13.52 8.96 13.06
N LEU A 436 12.72 10.01 13.11
CA LEU A 436 12.22 10.82 12.00
C LEU A 436 12.69 12.26 12.15
N PRO A 437 13.09 12.96 11.09
CA PRO A 437 13.38 12.46 9.74
C PRO A 437 14.71 11.72 9.68
N LEU A 438 14.90 10.83 8.69
CA LEU A 438 16.20 10.21 8.43
C LEU A 438 16.29 9.75 6.97
N ALA A 439 17.18 10.37 6.20
CA ALA A 439 17.40 9.92 4.83
C ALA A 439 18.19 8.59 4.82
N PRO A 440 17.94 7.67 3.86
CA PRO A 440 18.52 6.33 3.87
C PRO A 440 20.06 6.30 3.84
N GLN A 441 20.70 7.28 3.21
CA GLN A 441 22.16 7.39 3.17
C GLN A 441 22.78 7.84 4.50
N ASP A 442 21.99 8.42 5.38
CA ASP A 442 22.44 8.97 6.68
C ASP A 442 22.14 8.02 7.85
N ASP A 443 21.50 6.87 7.57
CA ASP A 443 21.15 5.87 8.56
C ASP A 443 22.37 5.17 9.13
N PRO A 444 22.70 5.34 10.44
CA PRO A 444 23.88 4.75 11.05
C PRO A 444 23.67 3.34 11.61
N GLN A 445 22.43 2.83 11.61
CA GLN A 445 22.11 1.56 12.25
C GLN A 445 22.74 0.37 11.52
N PRO A 446 23.24 -0.63 12.28
CA PRO A 446 23.61 -1.92 11.70
C PRO A 446 22.41 -2.62 11.09
N ARG A 447 22.61 -3.23 9.92
CA ARG A 447 21.63 -4.03 9.21
C ARG A 447 21.78 -5.51 9.56
N GLU A 448 20.67 -6.23 9.70
CA GLU A 448 20.65 -7.64 10.05
C GLU A 448 19.66 -8.44 9.19
N LEU A 449 20.12 -9.65 8.74
CA LEU A 449 19.24 -10.64 8.13
C LEU A 449 18.49 -11.40 9.22
N HIS A 450 17.19 -11.47 9.08
CA HIS A 450 16.32 -12.20 10.01
C HIS A 450 16.16 -13.67 9.61
N PRO A 451 15.63 -14.54 10.48
CA PRO A 451 15.52 -15.98 10.19
C PRO A 451 14.77 -16.25 8.87
N PRO A 452 15.19 -17.27 8.10
CA PRO A 452 14.38 -17.74 6.98
C PRO A 452 13.02 -18.24 7.45
N SER A 453 11.94 -17.92 6.69
CA SER A 453 10.59 -18.35 6.99
C SER A 453 9.95 -19.08 5.81
N THR A 454 8.94 -19.90 6.08
CA THR A 454 8.17 -20.59 5.04
C THR A 454 7.37 -19.61 4.20
N ALA A 455 6.74 -18.59 4.82
CA ALA A 455 6.00 -17.54 4.12
C ALA A 455 6.89 -16.79 3.12
N ALA A 456 8.04 -16.24 3.55
CA ALA A 456 8.98 -15.56 2.67
C ALA A 456 9.50 -16.46 1.54
N THR A 457 9.76 -17.74 1.85
CA THR A 457 10.23 -18.70 0.85
C THR A 457 9.19 -18.96 -0.25
N LEU A 458 7.91 -19.05 0.12
CA LEU A 458 6.81 -19.26 -0.81
C LEU A 458 6.46 -18.00 -1.60
N ASN A 459 6.56 -16.81 -0.98
CA ASN A 459 6.47 -15.54 -1.67
C ASN A 459 7.55 -15.41 -2.76
N LEU A 460 8.82 -15.76 -2.45
CA LEU A 460 9.88 -15.86 -3.45
C LEU A 460 9.54 -16.87 -4.55
N ALA A 461 9.00 -18.05 -4.17
CA ALA A 461 8.65 -19.07 -5.16
C ALA A 461 7.57 -18.58 -6.13
N ALA A 462 6.52 -17.94 -5.64
CA ALA A 462 5.42 -17.44 -6.44
C ALA A 462 5.86 -16.30 -7.37
N THR A 463 6.48 -15.26 -6.83
CA THR A 463 6.90 -14.09 -7.61
C THR A 463 7.98 -14.42 -8.63
N ALA A 464 8.92 -15.30 -8.28
CA ALA A 464 9.93 -15.76 -9.22
C ALA A 464 9.35 -16.68 -10.32
N ALA A 465 8.29 -17.44 -10.04
CA ALA A 465 7.59 -18.21 -11.09
C ALA A 465 6.85 -17.27 -12.05
N GLN A 466 6.14 -16.26 -11.55
CA GLN A 466 5.50 -15.22 -12.37
C GLN A 466 6.54 -14.44 -13.18
N CYS A 467 7.68 -14.05 -12.58
CA CYS A 467 8.84 -13.47 -13.25
C CYS A 467 9.28 -14.33 -14.44
N ALA A 468 9.49 -15.63 -14.22
CA ALA A 468 9.98 -16.52 -15.28
C ALA A 468 9.06 -16.54 -16.51
N ARG A 469 7.76 -16.41 -16.31
CA ARG A 469 6.75 -16.35 -17.38
C ARG A 469 6.74 -15.01 -18.12
N LEU A 470 6.81 -13.91 -17.37
CA LEU A 470 6.63 -12.57 -17.94
C LEU A 470 7.90 -11.99 -18.59
N TYR A 471 9.08 -12.31 -18.05
CA TYR A 471 10.36 -11.82 -18.61
C TYR A 471 10.91 -12.69 -19.74
N ALA A 472 10.41 -13.90 -19.96
CA ALA A 472 10.91 -14.78 -21.02
C ALA A 472 10.97 -14.14 -22.40
N PRO A 473 10.04 -13.26 -22.83
CA PRO A 473 10.12 -12.58 -24.12
C PRO A 473 11.18 -11.45 -24.20
N TYR A 474 11.64 -10.94 -23.04
CA TYR A 474 12.52 -9.78 -22.94
C TYR A 474 13.94 -10.15 -22.51
N ASP A 475 14.08 -10.99 -21.46
CA ASP A 475 15.34 -11.44 -20.89
C ASP A 475 15.24 -12.93 -20.50
N ALA A 476 15.57 -13.81 -21.44
CA ALA A 476 15.50 -15.25 -21.23
C ALA A 476 16.46 -15.76 -20.13
N ALA A 477 17.59 -15.07 -19.91
CA ALA A 477 18.56 -15.44 -18.87
C ALA A 477 18.01 -15.11 -17.47
N PHE A 478 17.42 -13.93 -17.30
CA PHE A 478 16.74 -13.54 -16.06
C PHE A 478 15.53 -14.46 -15.77
N ALA A 479 14.70 -14.73 -16.76
CA ALA A 479 13.59 -15.65 -16.66
C ALA A 479 14.02 -17.06 -16.21
N ALA A 480 15.13 -17.57 -16.75
CA ALA A 480 15.69 -18.87 -16.36
C ALA A 480 16.19 -18.87 -14.91
N ARG A 481 16.83 -17.78 -14.46
CA ARG A 481 17.26 -17.61 -13.07
C ARG A 481 16.07 -17.56 -12.12
N CYS A 482 15.03 -16.78 -12.45
CA CYS A 482 13.79 -16.73 -11.69
C CYS A 482 13.15 -18.13 -11.56
N ARG A 483 13.03 -18.87 -12.65
CA ARG A 483 12.48 -20.24 -12.63
C ARG A 483 13.28 -21.18 -11.74
N ALA A 484 14.61 -21.12 -11.79
CA ALA A 484 15.47 -21.96 -10.95
C ALA A 484 15.29 -21.61 -9.46
N ALA A 485 15.24 -20.33 -9.11
CA ALA A 485 14.98 -19.87 -7.74
C ALA A 485 13.60 -20.31 -7.25
N ALA A 486 12.54 -20.13 -8.06
CA ALA A 486 11.18 -20.52 -7.73
C ALA A 486 11.06 -22.01 -7.40
N THR A 487 11.62 -22.89 -8.25
CA THR A 487 11.58 -24.34 -8.03
C THR A 487 12.39 -24.76 -6.81
N THR A 488 13.53 -24.11 -6.56
CA THR A 488 14.38 -24.38 -5.39
C THR A 488 13.69 -23.91 -4.10
N ALA A 489 13.10 -22.72 -4.10
CA ALA A 489 12.37 -22.17 -2.97
C ALA A 489 11.17 -23.04 -2.59
N TYR A 490 10.35 -23.42 -3.57
CA TYR A 490 9.19 -24.27 -3.32
C TYR A 490 9.58 -25.64 -2.71
N ALA A 491 10.64 -26.27 -3.23
CA ALA A 491 11.15 -27.51 -2.67
C ALA A 491 11.69 -27.33 -1.24
N ALA A 492 12.37 -26.23 -0.96
CA ALA A 492 12.86 -25.88 0.38
C ALA A 492 11.71 -25.62 1.36
N ALA A 493 10.67 -24.94 0.94
CA ALA A 493 9.45 -24.72 1.74
C ALA A 493 8.76 -26.05 2.07
N LYS A 494 8.60 -26.94 1.10
CA LYS A 494 8.04 -28.29 1.34
C LYS A 494 8.87 -29.10 2.35
N ALA A 495 10.18 -28.91 2.38
CA ALA A 495 11.06 -29.55 3.37
C ALA A 495 10.99 -28.88 4.76
N ASN A 496 10.51 -27.64 4.85
CA ASN A 496 10.41 -26.83 6.07
C ASN A 496 9.04 -26.13 6.13
N PRO A 497 7.92 -26.89 6.22
CA PRO A 497 6.58 -26.35 5.93
C PRO A 497 5.98 -25.48 7.05
N THR A 498 6.59 -25.43 8.22
CA THR A 498 6.05 -24.75 9.41
C THR A 498 7.07 -23.86 10.10
N ARG A 499 8.01 -23.29 9.32
CA ARG A 499 8.99 -22.35 9.84
C ARG A 499 8.42 -20.94 9.80
N TYR A 500 7.63 -20.60 10.83
CA TYR A 500 6.93 -19.33 10.92
C TYR A 500 7.87 -18.20 11.35
N ALA A 501 7.58 -16.97 10.87
CA ALA A 501 8.19 -15.76 11.39
C ALA A 501 7.66 -15.48 12.80
N SER A 502 8.51 -14.95 13.69
CA SER A 502 8.13 -14.70 15.07
C SER A 502 7.38 -13.37 15.22
N PRO A 503 6.23 -13.32 15.91
CA PRO A 503 5.53 -12.06 16.21
C PRO A 503 6.33 -11.14 17.14
N THR A 504 7.35 -11.66 17.83
CA THR A 504 8.21 -10.87 18.72
C THR A 504 9.46 -10.34 18.02
N ASP A 505 9.66 -10.66 16.73
CA ASP A 505 10.81 -10.17 15.96
C ASP A 505 10.46 -8.82 15.31
N SER A 506 10.24 -7.80 16.15
CA SER A 506 9.76 -6.46 15.76
C SER A 506 10.66 -5.30 16.24
N THR A 507 11.90 -5.57 16.64
CA THR A 507 12.84 -4.52 17.01
C THR A 507 13.58 -4.02 15.79
N GLY A 508 13.46 -2.72 15.49
CA GLY A 508 14.08 -2.07 14.32
C GLY A 508 13.33 -2.23 13.01
N GLY A 509 12.23 -2.98 12.99
CA GLY A 509 11.34 -3.19 11.84
C GLY A 509 10.10 -4.00 12.20
N GLY A 510 9.11 -4.03 11.34
CA GLY A 510 7.86 -4.80 11.51
C GLY A 510 8.10 -6.30 11.62
N ALA A 511 7.27 -7.02 12.39
CA ALA A 511 7.36 -8.48 12.50
C ALA A 511 6.97 -9.16 11.19
N TYR A 512 5.87 -8.76 10.58
CA TYR A 512 5.25 -9.40 9.40
C TYR A 512 5.08 -10.91 9.61
N ASP A 513 4.69 -11.28 10.83
CA ASP A 513 4.53 -12.67 11.24
C ASP A 513 3.29 -13.32 10.62
N ASP A 514 3.44 -14.59 10.33
CA ASP A 514 2.37 -15.44 9.85
C ASP A 514 2.50 -16.85 10.43
N SER A 515 1.42 -17.35 10.99
CA SER A 515 1.33 -18.70 11.57
C SER A 515 0.54 -19.69 10.70
N ASN A 516 0.01 -19.23 9.55
CA ASN A 516 -0.69 -20.05 8.58
C ASN A 516 -0.14 -19.77 7.16
N VAL A 517 0.55 -20.73 6.59
CA VAL A 517 1.21 -20.62 5.28
C VAL A 517 0.55 -21.51 4.22
N THR A 518 -0.68 -21.95 4.44
CA THR A 518 -1.39 -22.82 3.49
C THR A 518 -1.80 -22.08 2.22
N ASP A 519 -2.03 -20.81 2.33
CA ASP A 519 -2.37 -19.90 1.25
C ASP A 519 -1.16 -19.54 0.39
N GLU A 520 0.04 -19.34 0.97
CA GLU A 520 1.27 -19.17 0.21
C GLU A 520 1.65 -20.46 -0.53
N PHE A 521 1.46 -21.64 0.07
CA PHE A 521 1.65 -22.91 -0.64
C PHE A 521 0.72 -23.02 -1.85
N TYR A 522 -0.53 -22.62 -1.70
CA TYR A 522 -1.49 -22.59 -2.80
C TYR A 522 -1.07 -21.63 -3.90
N TRP A 523 -0.79 -20.38 -3.55
CA TRP A 523 -0.37 -19.36 -4.52
C TRP A 523 0.91 -19.77 -5.26
N ALA A 524 1.95 -20.20 -4.54
CA ALA A 524 3.21 -20.64 -5.15
C ALA A 524 3.02 -21.87 -6.07
N ALA A 525 2.16 -22.84 -5.70
CA ALA A 525 1.85 -23.98 -6.54
C ALA A 525 1.12 -23.55 -7.82
N VAL A 526 0.19 -22.60 -7.72
CA VAL A 526 -0.51 -22.03 -8.89
C VAL A 526 0.48 -21.38 -9.85
N GLU A 527 1.33 -20.48 -9.34
CA GLU A 527 2.29 -19.74 -10.17
C GLU A 527 3.31 -20.67 -10.86
N LEU A 528 3.81 -21.65 -10.12
CA LEU A 528 4.72 -22.67 -10.67
C LEU A 528 4.03 -23.54 -11.72
N TRP A 529 2.76 -23.89 -11.54
CA TRP A 529 2.02 -24.64 -12.53
C TRP A 529 1.73 -23.81 -13.79
N LEU A 530 1.26 -22.58 -13.64
CA LEU A 530 1.01 -21.67 -14.76
C LEU A 530 2.28 -21.42 -15.59
N THR A 531 3.44 -21.39 -14.94
CA THR A 531 4.73 -21.13 -15.59
C THR A 531 5.36 -22.36 -16.22
N THR A 532 5.22 -23.54 -15.59
CA THR A 532 5.96 -24.75 -16.03
C THR A 532 5.09 -25.80 -16.69
N GLY A 533 3.78 -25.80 -16.42
CA GLY A 533 2.85 -26.88 -16.80
C GLY A 533 3.12 -28.21 -16.10
N ALA A 534 4.02 -28.27 -15.10
CA ALA A 534 4.44 -29.52 -14.49
C ALA A 534 3.31 -30.15 -13.63
N PRO A 535 2.98 -31.46 -13.84
CA PRO A 535 1.84 -32.09 -13.16
C PRO A 535 1.96 -32.12 -11.62
N ALA A 536 3.18 -32.09 -11.09
CA ALA A 536 3.41 -32.09 -9.65
C ALA A 536 2.78 -30.85 -8.98
N TYR A 537 2.93 -29.66 -9.57
CA TYR A 537 2.33 -28.44 -9.03
C TYR A 537 0.82 -28.41 -9.19
N LEU A 538 0.29 -28.99 -10.29
CA LEU A 538 -1.16 -29.17 -10.43
C LEU A 538 -1.70 -30.08 -9.33
N ALA A 539 -1.00 -31.16 -9.00
CA ALA A 539 -1.39 -32.05 -7.92
C ALA A 539 -1.37 -31.32 -6.55
N ASP A 540 -0.32 -30.52 -6.27
CA ASP A 540 -0.19 -29.77 -5.03
C ASP A 540 -1.31 -28.72 -4.90
N LEU A 541 -1.56 -27.90 -5.93
CA LEU A 541 -2.63 -26.89 -5.89
C LEU A 541 -4.02 -27.53 -5.77
N SER A 542 -4.27 -28.66 -6.46
CA SER A 542 -5.56 -29.35 -6.40
C SER A 542 -5.82 -30.04 -5.06
N ALA A 543 -4.76 -30.44 -4.35
CA ALA A 543 -4.83 -31.04 -3.02
C ALA A 543 -4.95 -29.97 -1.91
N SER A 544 -4.66 -28.71 -2.21
CA SER A 544 -4.75 -27.62 -1.24
C SER A 544 -6.21 -27.35 -0.83
N PRO A 545 -6.51 -27.20 0.47
CA PRO A 545 -7.84 -26.79 0.91
C PRO A 545 -8.23 -25.42 0.33
N GLN A 546 -7.25 -24.54 0.08
CA GLN A 546 -7.48 -23.22 -0.51
C GLN A 546 -8.03 -23.30 -1.95
N HIS A 547 -7.86 -24.43 -2.66
CA HIS A 547 -8.32 -24.55 -4.04
C HIS A 547 -9.86 -24.57 -4.16
N THR A 548 -10.56 -25.01 -3.14
CA THR A 548 -12.04 -25.07 -3.11
C THR A 548 -12.67 -24.16 -2.05
N ALA A 549 -11.87 -23.63 -1.12
CA ALA A 549 -12.33 -22.69 -0.12
C ALA A 549 -12.71 -21.34 -0.75
N ASP A 550 -13.53 -20.59 -0.05
CA ASP A 550 -13.64 -19.16 -0.27
C ASP A 550 -12.33 -18.49 0.18
N VAL A 551 -11.69 -17.79 -0.75
CA VAL A 551 -10.42 -17.12 -0.53
C VAL A 551 -10.54 -15.60 -0.65
N PHE A 552 -11.75 -15.10 -0.80
CA PHE A 552 -12.05 -13.68 -0.98
C PHE A 552 -12.81 -13.16 0.23
N ASP A 553 -12.09 -12.87 1.31
CA ASP A 553 -12.67 -12.29 2.51
C ASP A 553 -13.21 -10.88 2.22
N PRO A 554 -14.43 -10.52 2.67
CA PRO A 554 -14.97 -9.16 2.52
C PRO A 554 -14.11 -8.06 3.15
N SER A 555 -13.31 -8.36 4.17
CA SER A 555 -12.33 -7.41 4.73
C SER A 555 -11.09 -7.18 3.84
N GLY A 556 -11.01 -7.87 2.71
CA GLY A 556 -9.92 -7.76 1.73
C GLY A 556 -8.78 -8.75 1.98
N PHE A 557 -7.99 -8.96 0.94
CA PHE A 557 -6.76 -9.77 1.04
C PHE A 557 -5.53 -8.85 1.21
N GLY A 558 -4.45 -9.41 1.73
CA GLY A 558 -3.21 -8.68 1.97
C GLY A 558 -2.02 -9.64 2.07
N TRP A 559 -0.90 -9.20 2.63
CA TRP A 559 0.31 -9.99 2.77
C TRP A 559 0.15 -11.24 3.67
N GLN A 560 -0.80 -11.25 4.60
CA GLN A 560 -1.15 -12.39 5.47
C GLN A 560 -2.14 -13.38 4.83
N GLY A 561 -2.80 -13.00 3.73
CA GLY A 561 -3.83 -13.81 3.10
C GLY A 561 -3.70 -13.77 1.58
N VAL A 562 -2.79 -14.56 1.01
CA VAL A 562 -2.37 -14.49 -0.39
C VAL A 562 -3.03 -15.53 -1.30
N ALA A 563 -3.93 -16.38 -0.81
CA ALA A 563 -4.63 -17.36 -1.66
C ALA A 563 -5.43 -16.72 -2.80
N ALA A 564 -5.97 -15.52 -2.54
CA ALA A 564 -6.69 -14.74 -3.55
C ALA A 564 -5.82 -14.45 -4.79
N LEU A 565 -4.53 -14.19 -4.63
CA LEU A 565 -3.59 -13.90 -5.71
C LEU A 565 -3.50 -15.09 -6.69
N GLY A 566 -3.27 -16.29 -6.15
CA GLY A 566 -3.26 -17.52 -6.95
C GLY A 566 -4.61 -17.79 -7.63
N ARG A 567 -5.73 -17.52 -6.94
CA ARG A 567 -7.06 -17.69 -7.49
C ARG A 567 -7.35 -16.74 -8.66
N LEU A 568 -6.94 -15.48 -8.57
CA LEU A 568 -7.08 -14.49 -9.63
C LEU A 568 -6.27 -14.87 -10.87
N ASP A 569 -4.99 -15.28 -10.70
CA ASP A 569 -4.16 -15.71 -11.83
C ASP A 569 -4.67 -17.01 -12.47
N LEU A 570 -5.14 -17.94 -11.66
CA LEU A 570 -5.73 -19.18 -12.17
C LEU A 570 -7.00 -18.94 -13.01
N ALA A 571 -7.76 -17.90 -12.68
CA ALA A 571 -8.97 -17.49 -13.41
C ALA A 571 -8.66 -16.77 -14.73
N THR A 572 -7.56 -15.99 -14.78
CA THR A 572 -7.29 -15.02 -15.86
C THR A 572 -6.18 -15.44 -16.80
N VAL A 573 -5.10 -16.03 -16.27
CA VAL A 573 -3.95 -16.48 -17.09
C VAL A 573 -4.36 -17.73 -17.90
N PRO A 574 -4.12 -17.77 -19.21
CA PRO A 574 -4.41 -18.93 -20.02
C PRO A 574 -3.71 -20.20 -19.48
N ASN A 575 -4.49 -21.24 -19.23
CA ASN A 575 -3.98 -22.47 -18.63
C ASN A 575 -4.72 -23.71 -19.13
N ALA A 576 -4.25 -24.91 -18.71
CA ALA A 576 -4.75 -26.20 -19.16
C ALA A 576 -5.68 -26.91 -18.13
N LEU A 577 -6.30 -26.16 -17.20
CA LEU A 577 -7.32 -26.74 -16.33
C LEU A 577 -8.47 -27.33 -17.15
N PRO A 578 -9.08 -28.44 -16.70
CA PRO A 578 -10.34 -28.91 -17.28
C PRO A 578 -11.38 -27.81 -17.30
N ALA A 579 -12.18 -27.73 -18.37
CA ALA A 579 -13.12 -26.63 -18.57
C ALA A 579 -14.10 -26.43 -17.38
N ALA A 580 -14.57 -27.53 -16.77
CA ALA A 580 -15.42 -27.47 -15.59
C ALA A 580 -14.73 -26.88 -14.37
N GLU A 581 -13.45 -27.20 -14.20
CA GLU A 581 -12.62 -26.71 -13.11
C GLU A 581 -12.32 -25.20 -13.27
N LEU A 582 -11.91 -24.79 -14.47
CA LEU A 582 -11.70 -23.38 -14.79
C LEU A 582 -13.00 -22.57 -14.63
N ALA A 583 -14.15 -23.14 -15.00
CA ALA A 583 -15.45 -22.50 -14.79
C ALA A 583 -15.75 -22.30 -13.29
N ARG A 584 -15.43 -23.28 -12.44
CA ARG A 584 -15.57 -23.19 -10.98
C ARG A 584 -14.65 -22.11 -10.40
N VAL A 585 -13.39 -22.06 -10.82
CA VAL A 585 -12.43 -21.04 -10.40
C VAL A 585 -12.93 -19.63 -10.77
N ARG A 586 -13.40 -19.43 -12.00
CA ARG A 586 -13.98 -18.15 -12.45
C ARG A 586 -15.25 -17.78 -11.70
N ALA A 587 -16.10 -18.79 -11.43
CA ALA A 587 -17.33 -18.58 -10.65
C ALA A 587 -17.05 -18.12 -9.21
N SER A 588 -15.95 -18.54 -8.57
CA SER A 588 -15.59 -18.05 -7.24
C SER A 588 -15.20 -16.55 -7.25
N VAL A 589 -14.55 -16.06 -8.31
CA VAL A 589 -14.24 -14.63 -8.47
C VAL A 589 -15.52 -13.81 -8.65
N THR A 590 -16.45 -14.28 -9.48
CA THR A 590 -17.72 -13.55 -9.70
C THR A 590 -18.64 -13.62 -8.49
N ALA A 591 -18.64 -14.71 -7.72
CA ALA A 591 -19.39 -14.83 -6.47
C ALA A 591 -18.90 -13.80 -5.43
N ALA A 592 -17.59 -13.70 -5.21
CA ALA A 592 -17.00 -12.68 -4.35
C ALA A 592 -17.33 -11.26 -4.84
N ALA A 593 -17.24 -11.02 -6.15
CA ALA A 593 -17.60 -9.73 -6.73
C ALA A 593 -19.10 -9.38 -6.51
N ASP A 594 -20.01 -10.36 -6.56
CA ASP A 594 -21.43 -10.14 -6.25
C ASP A 594 -21.64 -9.80 -4.74
N GLU A 595 -20.87 -10.41 -3.84
CA GLU A 595 -20.87 -10.05 -2.41
C GLU A 595 -20.37 -8.64 -2.19
N TYR A 596 -19.26 -8.25 -2.83
CA TYR A 596 -18.71 -6.89 -2.74
C TYR A 596 -19.66 -5.84 -3.32
N LEU A 597 -20.39 -6.14 -4.40
CA LEU A 597 -21.44 -5.25 -4.90
C LEU A 597 -22.61 -5.13 -3.93
N THR A 598 -22.95 -6.19 -3.23
CA THR A 598 -23.99 -6.17 -2.18
C THR A 598 -23.55 -5.27 -1.04
N GLU A 599 -22.32 -5.40 -0.57
CA GLU A 599 -21.77 -4.57 0.50
C GLU A 599 -21.68 -3.11 0.07
N LEU A 600 -21.14 -2.83 -1.11
CA LEU A 600 -21.08 -1.48 -1.70
C LEU A 600 -22.44 -0.80 -1.76
N GLY A 601 -23.51 -1.55 -2.08
CA GLY A 601 -24.87 -1.05 -2.08
C GLY A 601 -25.42 -0.72 -0.69
N ARG A 602 -24.95 -1.37 0.36
CA ARG A 602 -25.31 -1.10 1.75
C ARG A 602 -24.60 0.12 2.32
N GLN A 603 -23.33 0.35 1.95
CA GLN A 603 -22.51 1.44 2.46
C GLN A 603 -22.92 2.78 1.83
N ALA A 604 -23.18 3.77 2.65
CA ALA A 604 -23.60 5.10 2.18
C ALA A 604 -22.49 5.84 1.41
N TYR A 605 -21.22 5.48 1.68
CA TYR A 605 -20.05 6.00 0.97
C TYR A 605 -19.59 5.10 -0.19
N GLY A 606 -20.31 4.00 -0.46
CA GLY A 606 -20.06 3.13 -1.61
C GLY A 606 -18.77 2.30 -1.52
N LEU A 607 -18.54 1.67 -0.37
CA LEU A 607 -17.39 0.83 -0.10
C LEU A 607 -17.70 -0.65 -0.29
N PRO A 608 -16.85 -1.45 -0.92
CA PRO A 608 -16.95 -2.90 -0.96
C PRO A 608 -16.32 -3.52 0.31
N LEU A 609 -16.58 -2.95 1.49
CA LEU A 609 -15.98 -3.32 2.77
C LEU A 609 -17.07 -3.25 3.84
N PRO A 610 -17.16 -4.18 4.80
CA PRO A 610 -18.09 -4.08 5.91
C PRO A 610 -17.90 -2.78 6.70
N GLY A 611 -18.99 -2.18 7.20
CA GLY A 611 -18.97 -0.88 7.89
C GLY A 611 -18.67 -0.94 9.38
N ASP A 612 -18.28 -2.10 9.93
CA ASP A 612 -17.94 -2.25 11.35
C ASP A 612 -16.48 -1.84 11.65
N ALA A 613 -16.19 -1.61 12.93
CA ALA A 613 -14.85 -1.18 13.36
C ALA A 613 -13.76 -2.21 13.03
N GLY A 614 -14.08 -3.50 12.97
CA GLY A 614 -13.13 -4.57 12.65
C GLY A 614 -12.62 -4.53 11.21
N SER A 615 -13.33 -3.83 10.33
CA SER A 615 -12.96 -3.67 8.91
C SER A 615 -12.02 -2.49 8.67
N TYR A 616 -11.96 -1.52 9.58
CA TYR A 616 -11.07 -0.37 9.51
C TYR A 616 -9.76 -0.67 10.26
N VAL A 617 -8.81 -1.22 9.55
CA VAL A 617 -7.54 -1.74 10.07
C VAL A 617 -6.36 -0.95 9.52
N TRP A 618 -5.17 -1.15 10.10
CA TRP A 618 -3.92 -0.58 9.59
C TRP A 618 -3.72 -0.94 8.12
N GLY A 619 -3.60 0.08 7.25
CA GLY A 619 -3.53 -0.11 5.80
C GLY A 619 -4.87 -0.44 5.13
N GLY A 620 -6.01 -0.22 5.80
CA GLY A 620 -7.35 -0.58 5.34
C GLY A 620 -7.73 -0.04 3.96
N ASN A 621 -7.15 1.08 3.51
CA ASN A 621 -7.33 1.58 2.15
C ASN A 621 -6.90 0.54 1.09
N SER A 622 -5.84 -0.24 1.36
CA SER A 622 -5.41 -1.30 0.44
C SER A 622 -6.43 -2.44 0.35
N ASN A 623 -7.14 -2.75 1.44
CA ASN A 623 -8.17 -3.78 1.45
C ASN A 623 -9.36 -3.39 0.57
N ILE A 624 -9.79 -2.12 0.65
CA ILE A 624 -10.83 -1.55 -0.22
C ILE A 624 -10.44 -1.70 -1.69
N ILE A 625 -9.18 -1.36 -2.01
CA ILE A 625 -8.66 -1.46 -3.38
C ILE A 625 -8.56 -2.91 -3.82
N ASN A 626 -8.10 -3.82 -2.97
CA ASN A 626 -7.97 -5.24 -3.30
C ASN A 626 -9.33 -5.87 -3.60
N ASN A 627 -10.40 -5.46 -2.90
CA ASN A 627 -11.77 -5.82 -3.26
C ASN A 627 -12.19 -5.22 -4.62
N ALA A 628 -11.77 -3.97 -4.91
CA ALA A 628 -11.97 -3.38 -6.22
C ALA A 628 -11.21 -4.10 -7.34
N VAL A 629 -10.03 -4.66 -7.07
CA VAL A 629 -9.27 -5.53 -8.01
C VAL A 629 -10.06 -6.80 -8.35
N VAL A 630 -10.73 -7.41 -7.37
CA VAL A 630 -11.60 -8.58 -7.61
C VAL A 630 -12.80 -8.19 -8.47
N LEU A 631 -13.45 -7.05 -8.20
CA LEU A 631 -14.53 -6.50 -9.03
C LEU A 631 -14.06 -6.24 -10.46
N ALA A 632 -12.91 -5.60 -10.63
CA ALA A 632 -12.30 -5.34 -11.93
C ALA A 632 -11.98 -6.62 -12.70
N THR A 633 -11.46 -7.65 -11.99
CA THR A 633 -11.18 -8.96 -12.58
C THR A 633 -12.46 -9.68 -13.00
N ALA A 634 -13.53 -9.61 -12.19
CA ALA A 634 -14.85 -10.14 -12.57
C ALA A 634 -15.39 -9.47 -13.84
N PHE A 635 -15.18 -8.16 -13.98
CA PHE A 635 -15.49 -7.44 -15.22
C PHE A 635 -14.66 -7.95 -16.41
N ASP A 636 -13.35 -8.12 -16.25
CA ASP A 636 -12.48 -8.64 -17.31
C ASP A 636 -12.87 -10.06 -17.75
N LEU A 637 -13.38 -10.89 -16.84
CA LEU A 637 -13.83 -12.25 -17.11
C LEU A 637 -15.20 -12.32 -17.81
N THR A 638 -16.12 -11.39 -17.49
CA THR A 638 -17.53 -11.50 -17.87
C THR A 638 -17.99 -10.43 -18.86
N GLY A 639 -17.37 -9.24 -18.82
CA GLY A 639 -17.84 -8.04 -19.52
C GLY A 639 -19.08 -7.40 -18.86
N ASP A 640 -19.52 -7.89 -17.68
CA ASP A 640 -20.67 -7.31 -16.97
C ASP A 640 -20.28 -5.97 -16.35
N ALA A 641 -20.90 -4.89 -16.84
CA ALA A 641 -20.61 -3.53 -16.44
C ALA A 641 -20.85 -3.26 -14.93
N ARG A 642 -21.67 -4.06 -14.24
CA ARG A 642 -21.90 -3.92 -12.80
C ARG A 642 -20.59 -4.02 -12.00
N TYR A 643 -19.72 -4.95 -12.39
CA TYR A 643 -18.43 -5.15 -11.72
C TYR A 643 -17.47 -4.00 -11.99
N ARG A 644 -17.41 -3.49 -13.25
CA ARG A 644 -16.66 -2.29 -13.58
C ARG A 644 -17.12 -1.10 -12.74
N ASP A 645 -18.41 -0.89 -12.71
CA ASP A 645 -19.04 0.24 -12.02
C ASP A 645 -18.80 0.15 -10.50
N GLY A 646 -18.81 -1.07 -9.94
CA GLY A 646 -18.45 -1.32 -8.55
C GLY A 646 -16.98 -0.97 -8.25
N ALA A 647 -16.05 -1.38 -9.13
CA ALA A 647 -14.63 -1.07 -8.97
C ALA A 647 -14.35 0.45 -9.06
N VAL A 648 -15.04 1.15 -9.96
CA VAL A 648 -14.95 2.63 -10.09
C VAL A 648 -15.48 3.30 -8.83
N GLN A 649 -16.64 2.88 -8.31
CA GLN A 649 -17.22 3.46 -7.10
C GLN A 649 -16.37 3.22 -5.84
N ALA A 650 -15.74 2.05 -5.72
CA ALA A 650 -14.81 1.76 -4.62
C ALA A 650 -13.63 2.75 -4.61
N ALA A 651 -13.12 3.13 -5.79
CA ALA A 651 -12.07 4.12 -5.91
C ALA A 651 -12.51 5.54 -5.52
N ASP A 652 -13.78 5.91 -5.67
CA ASP A 652 -14.28 7.23 -5.29
C ASP A 652 -14.04 7.56 -3.81
N TYR A 653 -14.05 6.54 -2.93
CA TYR A 653 -13.75 6.69 -1.52
C TYR A 653 -12.33 7.22 -1.27
N LEU A 654 -11.36 6.70 -2.01
CA LEU A 654 -9.96 7.10 -1.85
C LEU A 654 -9.71 8.56 -2.23
N PHE A 655 -10.55 9.11 -3.10
CA PHE A 655 -10.39 10.46 -3.63
C PHE A 655 -11.33 11.50 -3.02
N GLY A 656 -11.93 11.20 -1.86
CA GLY A 656 -12.69 12.18 -1.09
C GLY A 656 -14.16 11.87 -0.83
N ARG A 657 -14.77 10.85 -1.47
CA ARG A 657 -16.12 10.40 -1.11
C ARG A 657 -16.09 9.55 0.17
N ASN A 658 -15.62 10.16 1.26
CA ASN A 658 -15.50 9.55 2.58
C ASN A 658 -15.93 10.55 3.66
N ALA A 659 -16.04 10.12 4.92
CA ALA A 659 -16.52 10.99 6.00
C ALA A 659 -15.61 12.18 6.25
N LEU A 660 -14.30 12.01 6.09
CA LEU A 660 -13.29 13.05 6.26
C LEU A 660 -13.19 14.00 5.07
N ASN A 661 -13.83 13.67 3.92
CA ASN A 661 -13.71 14.46 2.68
C ASN A 661 -12.26 14.69 2.24
N ILE A 662 -11.38 13.71 2.50
CA ILE A 662 -9.97 13.76 2.16
C ILE A 662 -9.65 12.77 1.04
N SER A 663 -8.84 13.18 0.09
CA SER A 663 -8.18 12.22 -0.80
C SER A 663 -7.00 11.59 -0.06
N TYR A 664 -7.00 10.28 0.08
CA TYR A 664 -5.89 9.54 0.67
C TYR A 664 -4.68 9.40 -0.26
N VAL A 665 -4.76 9.96 -1.47
CA VAL A 665 -3.70 9.88 -2.49
C VAL A 665 -3.05 11.25 -2.66
N THR A 666 -1.79 11.35 -2.28
CA THR A 666 -1.02 12.62 -2.33
C THR A 666 -1.05 13.24 -3.73
N GLY A 667 -1.34 14.53 -3.78
CA GLY A 667 -1.36 15.31 -5.02
C GLY A 667 -2.54 15.03 -5.95
N TRP A 668 -3.55 14.27 -5.48
CA TRP A 668 -4.76 13.92 -6.21
C TRP A 668 -6.01 14.31 -5.42
N GLY A 669 -6.70 15.34 -5.83
CA GLY A 669 -7.78 15.99 -5.11
C GLY A 669 -7.38 17.36 -4.59
N GLU A 670 -8.33 18.15 -4.15
CA GLU A 670 -8.10 19.51 -3.63
C GLU A 670 -7.65 19.48 -2.17
N HIS A 671 -8.21 18.54 -1.40
CA HIS A 671 -7.80 18.22 -0.03
C HIS A 671 -7.26 16.79 0.00
N ALA A 672 -5.94 16.64 -0.03
CA ALA A 672 -5.28 15.35 -0.10
C ALA A 672 -4.27 15.17 1.03
N ALA A 673 -4.12 13.92 1.49
CA ALA A 673 -3.08 13.52 2.43
C ALA A 673 -1.68 13.86 1.89
N GLN A 674 -0.83 14.40 2.75
CA GLN A 674 0.51 14.85 2.37
C GLN A 674 1.58 14.70 3.47
N ASN A 675 1.16 14.34 4.70
CA ASN A 675 2.05 14.20 5.86
C ASN A 675 2.19 12.74 6.28
N GLN A 676 2.27 11.82 5.32
CA GLN A 676 2.36 10.40 5.62
C GLN A 676 3.62 10.09 6.42
N HIS A 677 3.50 9.15 7.35
CA HIS A 677 4.61 8.69 8.17
C HIS A 677 5.69 8.04 7.30
N SER A 678 6.82 8.71 7.19
CA SER A 678 7.99 8.22 6.44
C SER A 678 9.25 8.94 6.88
N ARG A 679 10.35 8.20 7.01
CA ARG A 679 11.66 8.79 7.28
C ARG A 679 12.21 9.60 6.11
N ILE A 680 11.81 9.22 4.89
CA ILE A 680 12.27 9.85 3.65
C ILE A 680 11.45 11.10 3.33
N PHE A 681 10.12 11.04 3.51
CA PHE A 681 9.18 12.09 3.12
C PHE A 681 8.63 12.80 4.38
N ALA A 682 9.48 13.58 5.02
CA ALA A 682 9.23 14.11 6.37
C ALA A 682 9.10 15.63 6.41
N HIS A 683 8.48 16.25 5.38
CA HIS A 683 8.37 17.72 5.26
C HIS A 683 7.73 18.39 6.48
N GLN A 684 6.78 17.74 7.13
CA GLN A 684 6.12 18.28 8.32
C GLN A 684 7.10 18.49 9.49
N LEU A 685 8.13 17.64 9.61
CA LEU A 685 9.15 17.71 10.65
C LEU A 685 10.37 18.50 10.19
N ASP A 686 10.74 18.38 8.92
CA ASP A 686 11.88 19.08 8.32
C ASP A 686 11.49 19.66 6.96
N PRO A 687 11.34 20.99 6.85
CA PRO A 687 11.01 21.66 5.59
C PRO A 687 12.02 21.44 4.45
N ALA A 688 13.22 20.93 4.74
CA ALA A 688 14.20 20.54 3.73
C ALA A 688 13.88 19.16 3.09
N SER A 689 13.11 18.34 3.79
CA SER A 689 12.61 17.05 3.28
C SER A 689 11.36 17.27 2.41
N PRO A 690 11.11 16.43 1.38
CA PRO A 690 9.90 16.52 0.58
C PRO A 690 8.70 15.89 1.29
N ASN A 691 7.48 16.24 0.87
CA ASN A 691 6.30 15.40 1.05
C ASN A 691 6.39 14.14 0.17
N PRO A 692 5.62 13.07 0.43
CA PRO A 692 5.54 11.93 -0.47
C PRO A 692 5.21 12.35 -1.92
N PRO A 693 5.70 11.63 -2.93
CA PRO A 693 5.42 11.98 -4.31
C PRO A 693 3.93 11.83 -4.65
N ALA A 694 3.46 12.61 -5.62
CA ALA A 694 2.10 12.47 -6.11
C ALA A 694 1.81 11.02 -6.53
N GLY A 695 0.63 10.51 -6.17
CA GLY A 695 0.26 9.11 -6.38
C GLY A 695 0.60 8.18 -5.22
N SER A 696 1.12 8.70 -4.08
CA SER A 696 1.35 7.93 -2.86
C SER A 696 0.06 7.76 -2.06
N LEU A 697 -0.26 6.53 -1.65
CA LEU A 697 -1.45 6.19 -0.88
C LEU A 697 -1.13 6.11 0.62
N ALA A 698 -1.90 6.81 1.44
CA ALA A 698 -1.90 6.67 2.89
C ALA A 698 -2.66 5.43 3.36
N GLY A 699 -2.31 4.89 4.53
CA GLY A 699 -2.90 3.70 5.11
C GLY A 699 -4.42 3.77 5.28
N GLY A 700 -4.95 4.91 5.74
CA GLY A 700 -6.38 5.15 5.89
C GLY A 700 -6.89 4.94 7.31
N ALA A 701 -8.20 5.08 7.47
CA ALA A 701 -8.84 4.96 8.77
C ALA A 701 -8.57 3.60 9.43
N ASN A 702 -8.22 3.64 10.73
CA ASN A 702 -7.83 2.48 11.52
C ASN A 702 -8.40 2.59 12.94
N ALA A 703 -9.47 1.85 13.21
CA ALA A 703 -10.20 1.92 14.46
C ALA A 703 -9.45 1.30 15.68
N ALA A 704 -8.37 0.56 15.43
CA ALA A 704 -7.56 -0.05 16.49
C ALA A 704 -6.49 0.90 17.07
N LEU A 705 -6.19 2.03 16.40
CA LEU A 705 -5.33 3.12 16.90
C LEU A 705 -4.03 2.63 17.55
N GLN A 706 -3.24 1.78 16.87
CA GLN A 706 -2.08 1.10 17.45
C GLN A 706 -0.88 2.02 17.73
N ASP A 707 -0.85 3.25 17.22
CA ASP A 707 0.18 4.22 17.58
C ASP A 707 -0.24 5.14 18.71
N PRO A 708 0.69 5.60 19.56
CA PRO A 708 0.37 6.43 20.70
C PRO A 708 -0.25 7.78 20.34
N PHE A 709 0.16 8.37 19.21
CA PHE A 709 -0.36 9.66 18.74
C PHE A 709 -1.83 9.56 18.33
N ALA A 710 -2.16 8.57 17.47
CA ALA A 710 -3.54 8.32 17.07
C ALA A 710 -4.41 7.90 18.27
N ALA A 711 -3.89 7.04 19.15
CA ALA A 711 -4.64 6.59 20.34
C ALA A 711 -5.02 7.75 21.26
N GLN A 712 -4.14 8.74 21.40
CA GLN A 712 -4.44 9.93 22.20
C GLN A 712 -5.40 10.87 21.49
N LEU A 713 -5.11 11.20 20.23
CA LEU A 713 -5.84 12.24 19.49
C LEU A 713 -7.23 11.80 19.06
N LEU A 714 -7.38 10.52 18.65
CA LEU A 714 -8.57 9.97 18.01
C LEU A 714 -9.38 9.05 18.95
N ALA A 715 -9.12 9.07 20.25
CA ALA A 715 -9.81 8.22 21.21
C ALA A 715 -11.33 8.33 21.07
N GLY A 716 -12.01 7.19 20.84
CA GLY A 716 -13.48 7.16 20.69
C GLY A 716 -13.99 7.62 19.32
N CYS A 717 -13.15 7.76 18.30
CA CYS A 717 -13.55 8.09 16.94
C CYS A 717 -14.53 7.04 16.37
N ALA A 718 -15.47 7.48 15.53
CA ALA A 718 -16.20 6.54 14.69
C ALA A 718 -15.24 5.94 13.65
N PRO A 719 -15.42 4.67 13.22
CA PRO A 719 -14.41 3.94 12.42
C PRO A 719 -13.85 4.71 11.23
N MET A 720 -14.69 5.41 10.47
CA MET A 720 -14.26 6.17 9.29
C MET A 720 -13.53 7.48 9.66
N PHE A 721 -13.67 7.95 10.90
CA PHE A 721 -12.97 9.12 11.44
C PHE A 721 -11.65 8.80 12.15
N CYS A 722 -11.29 7.52 12.29
CA CYS A 722 -10.06 7.11 12.94
C CYS A 722 -8.83 7.26 12.01
N TYR A 723 -8.61 8.48 11.52
CA TYR A 723 -7.50 8.88 10.66
C TYR A 723 -7.11 10.33 10.91
N VAL A 724 -5.83 10.59 10.87
CA VAL A 724 -5.26 11.96 10.88
C VAL A 724 -4.11 12.05 9.89
N ASP A 725 -4.05 13.13 9.08
CA ASP A 725 -2.92 13.41 8.18
C ASP A 725 -1.76 14.06 8.95
N ASP A 726 -1.12 13.28 9.80
CA ASP A 726 0.05 13.69 10.59
C ASP A 726 1.14 12.62 10.56
N ILE A 727 2.39 13.05 10.40
CA ILE A 727 3.56 12.16 10.28
C ILE A 727 3.81 11.33 11.54
N ASN A 728 3.32 11.74 12.70
CA ASN A 728 3.46 10.99 13.95
C ASN A 728 2.50 9.80 14.03
N SER A 729 1.44 9.78 13.21
CA SER A 729 0.48 8.68 13.18
C SER A 729 0.88 7.61 12.16
N TYR A 730 1.69 6.63 12.58
CA TYR A 730 2.08 5.54 11.70
C TYR A 730 0.97 4.50 11.48
N ALA A 731 0.10 4.29 12.44
CA ALA A 731 -0.96 3.28 12.31
C ALA A 731 -2.13 3.74 11.40
N THR A 732 -2.29 5.02 11.13
CA THR A 732 -3.35 5.55 10.24
C THR A 732 -2.80 6.18 8.98
N ASN A 733 -1.63 6.81 9.03
CA ASN A 733 -1.11 7.68 7.96
C ASN A 733 0.25 7.24 7.38
N GLU A 734 0.65 5.99 7.52
CA GLU A 734 1.87 5.48 6.89
C GLU A 734 1.71 5.30 5.39
N VAL A 735 2.81 5.21 4.64
CA VAL A 735 2.88 4.67 3.28
C VAL A 735 3.41 3.24 3.33
N ALA A 736 3.02 2.38 2.38
CA ALA A 736 3.64 1.06 2.22
C ALA A 736 3.59 0.59 0.76
N ILE A 737 4.55 -0.23 0.36
CA ILE A 737 4.66 -0.69 -1.03
C ILE A 737 3.49 -1.55 -1.47
N ASN A 738 2.94 -2.41 -0.59
CA ASN A 738 1.80 -3.26 -0.88
C ASN A 738 0.47 -2.48 -1.00
N TRP A 739 0.34 -1.34 -0.35
CA TRP A 739 -0.82 -0.47 -0.53
C TRP A 739 -0.73 0.28 -1.85
N ASN A 740 0.44 0.76 -2.18
CA ASN A 740 0.72 1.49 -3.41
C ASN A 740 0.72 0.59 -4.65
N SER A 741 1.04 -0.70 -4.53
CA SER A 741 0.90 -1.65 -5.63
C SER A 741 -0.57 -1.95 -5.97
N ALA A 742 -1.43 -2.04 -4.94
CA ALA A 742 -2.86 -2.13 -5.13
C ALA A 742 -3.40 -0.87 -5.84
N LEU A 743 -2.96 0.34 -5.41
CA LEU A 743 -3.31 1.60 -6.09
C LEU A 743 -2.83 1.61 -7.54
N ALA A 744 -1.59 1.21 -7.83
CA ALA A 744 -1.04 1.18 -9.18
C ALA A 744 -1.83 0.24 -10.10
N TRP A 745 -2.26 -0.92 -9.57
CA TRP A 745 -3.09 -1.87 -10.29
C TRP A 745 -4.46 -1.26 -10.64
N ILE A 746 -5.18 -0.72 -9.63
CA ILE A 746 -6.52 -0.16 -9.87
C ILE A 746 -6.45 1.13 -10.72
N ALA A 747 -5.44 1.96 -10.55
CA ALA A 747 -5.21 3.14 -11.39
C ALA A 747 -5.03 2.78 -12.86
N SER A 748 -4.32 1.67 -13.14
CA SER A 748 -4.19 1.15 -14.50
C SER A 748 -5.53 0.67 -15.07
N PHE A 749 -6.33 -0.01 -14.26
CA PHE A 749 -7.68 -0.41 -14.65
C PHE A 749 -8.59 0.81 -14.93
N LEU A 750 -8.60 1.79 -14.02
CA LEU A 750 -9.43 3.00 -14.15
C LEU A 750 -9.07 3.81 -15.40
N ALA A 751 -7.78 3.95 -15.70
CA ALA A 751 -7.31 4.62 -16.92
C ALA A 751 -7.79 3.89 -18.18
N ASP A 752 -7.78 2.55 -18.19
CA ASP A 752 -8.28 1.74 -19.31
C ASP A 752 -9.81 1.91 -19.53
N GLN A 753 -10.57 2.36 -18.49
CA GLN A 753 -12.00 2.63 -18.61
C GLN A 753 -12.31 4.03 -19.15
N GLY A 754 -11.33 4.91 -19.21
CA GLY A 754 -11.51 6.32 -19.56
C GLY A 754 -11.93 6.56 -21.02
N GLU A 755 -11.31 5.88 -21.96
CA GLU A 755 -11.70 5.89 -23.38
C GLU A 755 -12.95 5.03 -23.66
N ALA A 756 -13.23 4.11 -22.77
CA ALA A 756 -14.37 3.19 -22.83
C ALA A 756 -15.70 3.79 -22.34
N GLY A 757 -15.89 5.06 -22.46
CA GLY A 757 -17.22 5.73 -22.30
C GLY A 757 -18.34 5.13 -23.18
N ALA A 758 -18.00 4.21 -24.03
CA ALA A 758 -18.73 3.05 -24.48
C ALA A 758 -17.83 1.83 -24.21
N VAL A 759 -18.30 0.82 -23.44
CA VAL A 759 -17.96 -0.56 -23.82
C VAL A 759 -18.25 -0.58 -25.33
N PRO A 760 -17.26 -0.68 -26.23
CA PRO A 760 -17.63 -1.03 -27.58
C PRO A 760 -18.33 -2.38 -27.37
N ARG A 761 -19.65 -2.44 -27.52
CA ARG A 761 -20.27 -3.71 -27.86
C ARG A 761 -19.40 -4.24 -28.96
N ALA A 762 -18.69 -5.33 -28.67
CA ALA A 762 -17.77 -5.88 -29.65
C ALA A 762 -18.55 -5.90 -30.96
N THR A 763 -18.18 -5.02 -31.90
CA THR A 763 -18.90 -4.88 -33.18
C THR A 763 -18.69 -6.09 -34.05
N CYS A 764 -18.01 -7.10 -33.48
CA CYS A 764 -17.76 -8.42 -34.06
C CYS A 764 -17.70 -9.51 -32.98
N ALA A 765 -18.12 -10.70 -33.37
CA ALA A 765 -17.91 -11.93 -32.64
C ALA A 765 -17.09 -12.91 -33.48
N VAL A 766 -16.25 -13.71 -32.86
CA VAL A 766 -15.40 -14.70 -33.53
C VAL A 766 -15.56 -16.04 -32.86
N THR A 767 -15.84 -17.05 -33.69
CA THR A 767 -15.76 -18.46 -33.32
C THR A 767 -14.53 -19.06 -33.98
N TYR A 768 -13.63 -19.62 -33.20
CA TYR A 768 -12.48 -20.39 -33.69
C TYR A 768 -12.75 -21.87 -33.42
N THR A 769 -12.81 -22.68 -34.49
CA THR A 769 -13.05 -24.13 -34.39
C THR A 769 -11.85 -24.89 -34.91
N ASN A 770 -11.32 -25.79 -34.09
CA ASN A 770 -10.32 -26.76 -34.52
C ASN A 770 -11.04 -28.01 -34.98
N HIS A 771 -10.95 -28.33 -36.27
CA HIS A 771 -11.64 -29.49 -36.89
C HIS A 771 -10.87 -30.80 -36.77
N GLY A 772 -9.70 -30.80 -36.13
CA GLY A 772 -8.96 -32.03 -35.92
C GLY A 772 -7.46 -31.91 -36.25
N THR A 773 -6.71 -32.87 -35.76
CA THR A 773 -5.28 -33.00 -36.01
C THR A 773 -4.99 -34.13 -36.98
N TRP A 774 -3.91 -34.01 -37.73
CA TRP A 774 -3.42 -35.03 -38.69
C TRP A 774 -1.90 -35.20 -38.56
N HIS A 775 -1.35 -36.19 -39.22
CA HIS A 775 0.07 -36.55 -39.13
C HIS A 775 0.60 -36.73 -37.69
N GLY A 776 -0.13 -37.52 -36.88
CA GLY A 776 0.29 -37.78 -35.50
C GLY A 776 0.28 -36.57 -34.55
N GLY A 777 -0.55 -35.56 -34.87
CA GLY A 777 -0.68 -34.34 -34.04
C GLY A 777 0.20 -33.17 -34.44
N THR A 778 1.00 -33.32 -35.52
CA THR A 778 1.90 -32.26 -36.02
C THR A 778 1.25 -31.33 -37.03
N GLY A 779 0.00 -31.57 -37.41
CA GLY A 779 -0.78 -30.70 -38.27
C GLY A 779 -2.22 -30.58 -37.75
N PHE A 780 -2.90 -29.49 -38.07
CA PHE A 780 -4.30 -29.29 -37.72
C PHE A 780 -4.99 -28.41 -38.76
N THR A 781 -6.34 -28.50 -38.77
CA THR A 781 -7.21 -27.67 -39.59
C THR A 781 -8.07 -26.81 -38.69
N ALA A 782 -8.06 -25.52 -38.89
CA ALA A 782 -8.90 -24.59 -38.15
C ALA A 782 -9.81 -23.76 -39.06
N GLN A 783 -10.96 -23.43 -38.53
CA GLN A 783 -11.96 -22.53 -39.13
C GLN A 783 -12.22 -21.35 -38.22
N VAL A 784 -12.26 -20.18 -38.82
CA VAL A 784 -12.57 -18.91 -38.12
C VAL A 784 -13.82 -18.33 -38.73
N THR A 785 -14.89 -18.17 -37.93
CA THR A 785 -16.14 -17.53 -38.33
C THR A 785 -16.22 -16.17 -37.65
N LEU A 786 -16.36 -15.12 -38.47
CA LEU A 786 -16.57 -13.74 -38.04
C LEU A 786 -18.05 -13.40 -38.16
N ARG A 787 -18.62 -12.77 -37.16
CA ARG A 787 -19.93 -12.19 -37.18
C ARG A 787 -19.85 -10.68 -36.95
N ASN A 788 -20.42 -9.87 -37.79
CA ASN A 788 -20.61 -8.44 -37.52
C ASN A 788 -21.79 -8.25 -36.55
N THR A 789 -21.52 -7.92 -35.33
CA THR A 789 -22.49 -7.63 -34.26
C THR A 789 -22.80 -6.15 -34.13
N GLY A 790 -22.11 -5.30 -34.90
CA GLY A 790 -22.36 -3.85 -34.99
C GLY A 790 -23.53 -3.48 -35.86
N ALA A 791 -23.92 -2.21 -35.80
CA ALA A 791 -25.05 -1.64 -36.59
C ALA A 791 -24.61 -1.21 -37.98
N THR A 792 -23.31 -1.15 -38.29
CA THR A 792 -22.76 -0.69 -39.57
C THR A 792 -22.22 -1.83 -40.41
N VAL A 793 -22.25 -1.68 -41.73
CA VAL A 793 -21.65 -2.63 -42.66
C VAL A 793 -20.13 -2.58 -42.58
N VAL A 794 -19.47 -3.72 -42.43
CA VAL A 794 -18.01 -3.85 -42.57
C VAL A 794 -17.69 -4.02 -44.07
N ASN A 795 -17.01 -3.04 -44.67
CA ASN A 795 -16.51 -3.09 -46.04
C ASN A 795 -15.00 -3.25 -46.05
N GLY A 796 -14.53 -4.45 -46.41
CA GLY A 796 -13.14 -4.85 -46.23
C GLY A 796 -12.83 -5.26 -44.78
N TRP A 797 -12.40 -6.48 -44.60
CA TRP A 797 -12.05 -6.96 -43.25
C TRP A 797 -10.61 -7.50 -43.20
N ALA A 798 -9.96 -7.23 -42.05
CA ALA A 798 -8.69 -7.79 -41.70
C ALA A 798 -8.80 -8.33 -40.25
N VAL A 799 -8.63 -9.62 -40.13
CA VAL A 799 -8.60 -10.32 -38.82
C VAL A 799 -7.17 -10.51 -38.41
N ARG A 800 -6.85 -10.21 -37.15
CA ARG A 800 -5.52 -10.41 -36.61
C ARG A 800 -5.62 -11.18 -35.29
N PHE A 801 -4.78 -12.18 -35.14
CA PHE A 801 -4.64 -12.97 -33.91
C PHE A 801 -3.22 -13.51 -33.78
N ALA A 802 -2.84 -13.91 -32.57
CA ALA A 802 -1.54 -14.54 -32.34
C ALA A 802 -1.75 -15.97 -31.82
N PHE A 803 -0.95 -16.90 -32.33
CA PHE A 803 -0.82 -18.22 -31.74
C PHE A 803 0.01 -18.14 -30.44
N THR A 804 -0.32 -19.00 -29.50
CA THR A 804 0.37 -19.10 -28.20
C THR A 804 1.56 -20.08 -28.23
N GLY A 805 1.78 -20.78 -29.33
CA GLY A 805 2.86 -21.74 -29.52
C GLY A 805 3.56 -21.57 -30.87
N ASP A 806 4.13 -22.64 -31.39
CA ASP A 806 4.96 -22.67 -32.58
C ASP A 806 4.17 -22.88 -33.89
N GLN A 807 2.85 -22.72 -33.85
CA GLN A 807 1.96 -22.99 -34.97
C GLN A 807 2.37 -22.14 -36.20
N LYS A 808 2.38 -22.79 -37.37
CA LYS A 808 2.68 -22.19 -38.69
C LYS A 808 1.60 -22.50 -39.70
N VAL A 809 0.92 -21.47 -40.20
CA VAL A 809 -0.06 -21.58 -41.29
C VAL A 809 0.67 -22.04 -42.56
N ARG A 810 0.12 -23.06 -43.23
CA ARG A 810 0.67 -23.64 -44.50
C ARG A 810 -0.19 -23.30 -45.69
N GLU A 811 -1.49 -23.35 -45.52
CA GLU A 811 -2.47 -23.16 -46.56
C GLU A 811 -3.72 -22.50 -45.96
N ALA A 812 -4.37 -21.63 -46.72
CA ALA A 812 -5.59 -20.95 -46.25
C ALA A 812 -6.59 -20.84 -47.42
N TRP A 813 -7.87 -20.79 -47.07
CA TRP A 813 -8.95 -20.63 -48.07
C TRP A 813 -9.96 -19.60 -47.56
N LEU A 814 -10.65 -18.93 -48.49
CA LEU A 814 -11.64 -17.87 -48.26
C LEU A 814 -11.04 -16.60 -47.62
N ALA A 815 -9.72 -16.51 -47.46
CA ALA A 815 -9.00 -15.33 -47.03
C ALA A 815 -7.57 -15.35 -47.52
N LYS A 816 -6.94 -14.17 -47.64
CA LYS A 816 -5.50 -13.99 -47.82
C LYS A 816 -4.84 -13.96 -46.48
N VAL A 817 -4.13 -15.03 -46.13
CA VAL A 817 -3.49 -15.18 -44.80
C VAL A 817 -1.99 -14.94 -44.94
N THR A 818 -1.46 -14.15 -44.01
CA THR A 818 -0.02 -13.94 -43.81
C THR A 818 0.31 -14.19 -42.33
N GLN A 819 1.51 -14.67 -42.05
CA GLN A 819 1.99 -14.88 -40.68
C GLN A 819 3.38 -14.27 -40.50
N ALA A 820 3.55 -13.49 -39.43
CA ALA A 820 4.84 -12.96 -38.98
C ALA A 820 5.03 -13.38 -37.51
N GLY A 821 6.04 -14.25 -37.26
CA GLY A 821 6.21 -14.84 -35.92
C GLY A 821 4.98 -15.64 -35.49
N ALA A 822 4.42 -15.35 -34.34
CA ALA A 822 3.17 -15.91 -33.85
C ALA A 822 1.92 -15.22 -34.44
N THR A 823 2.06 -13.98 -34.96
CA THR A 823 0.92 -13.18 -35.42
C THR A 823 0.45 -13.60 -36.80
N VAL A 824 -0.83 -13.91 -36.91
CA VAL A 824 -1.55 -14.22 -38.15
C VAL A 824 -2.42 -13.03 -38.53
N THR A 825 -2.39 -12.64 -39.79
CA THR A 825 -3.29 -11.64 -40.38
C THR A 825 -4.02 -12.28 -41.56
N ALA A 826 -5.35 -12.37 -41.45
CA ALA A 826 -6.22 -12.81 -42.53
C ALA A 826 -7.00 -11.63 -43.09
N ARG A 827 -7.02 -11.44 -44.41
CA ARG A 827 -7.75 -10.40 -45.12
C ARG A 827 -8.76 -11.00 -46.05
N ASN A 828 -9.83 -10.25 -46.29
CA ASN A 828 -10.88 -10.66 -47.23
C ASN A 828 -10.38 -10.92 -48.64
N GLU A 829 -11.07 -11.80 -49.34
CA GLU A 829 -11.06 -11.88 -50.80
C GLU A 829 -12.03 -10.86 -51.40
N SER A 830 -11.90 -10.55 -52.70
CA SER A 830 -12.70 -9.54 -53.34
C SER A 830 -14.23 -9.82 -53.27
N TYR A 831 -14.61 -11.09 -53.23
CA TYR A 831 -16.02 -11.50 -53.24
C TYR A 831 -16.66 -11.60 -51.85
N ASN A 832 -15.87 -11.58 -50.73
CA ASN A 832 -16.38 -11.70 -49.39
C ASN A 832 -16.02 -10.49 -48.48
N ALA A 833 -15.64 -9.36 -49.07
CA ALA A 833 -15.19 -8.18 -48.40
C ALA A 833 -16.28 -7.49 -47.53
N ARG A 834 -17.57 -7.77 -47.81
CA ARG A 834 -18.71 -7.10 -47.16
C ARG A 834 -19.35 -8.01 -46.13
N ILE A 835 -19.49 -7.52 -44.88
CA ILE A 835 -20.26 -8.18 -43.84
C ILE A 835 -21.34 -7.23 -43.35
N ASN A 836 -22.59 -7.53 -43.64
CA ASN A 836 -23.74 -6.73 -43.19
C ASN A 836 -23.91 -6.86 -41.65
N PRO A 837 -24.60 -5.93 -40.99
CA PRO A 837 -25.03 -6.11 -39.61
C PRO A 837 -25.72 -7.48 -39.41
N GLY A 838 -25.29 -8.22 -38.39
CA GLY A 838 -25.74 -9.58 -38.11
C GLY A 838 -25.18 -10.67 -39.04
N GLY A 839 -24.56 -10.30 -40.16
CA GLY A 839 -23.95 -11.21 -41.13
C GLY A 839 -22.68 -11.88 -40.66
N THR A 840 -22.31 -12.99 -41.31
CA THR A 840 -21.13 -13.76 -41.02
C THR A 840 -20.26 -13.96 -42.26
N VAL A 841 -18.94 -14.13 -42.04
CA VAL A 841 -17.99 -14.61 -43.03
C VAL A 841 -17.09 -15.63 -42.36
N THR A 842 -16.68 -16.67 -43.12
CA THR A 842 -15.85 -17.75 -42.59
C THR A 842 -14.61 -17.91 -43.47
N PHE A 843 -13.48 -18.18 -42.90
CA PHE A 843 -12.27 -18.62 -43.56
C PHE A 843 -11.63 -19.78 -42.79
N GLY A 844 -10.76 -20.52 -43.46
CA GLY A 844 -10.08 -21.62 -42.80
C GLY A 844 -8.62 -21.72 -43.21
N PHE A 845 -7.87 -22.50 -42.46
CA PHE A 845 -6.47 -22.75 -42.77
C PHE A 845 -6.00 -24.12 -42.24
N ASN A 846 -4.98 -24.66 -42.90
CA ASN A 846 -4.17 -25.76 -42.43
C ASN A 846 -2.90 -25.21 -41.81
N ALA A 847 -2.49 -25.72 -40.67
CA ALA A 847 -1.29 -25.31 -39.98
C ALA A 847 -0.52 -26.51 -39.39
N THR A 848 0.76 -26.30 -39.16
CA THR A 848 1.65 -27.25 -38.47
C THR A 848 2.04 -26.77 -37.09
N THR A 849 2.31 -27.71 -36.17
CA THR A 849 2.84 -27.48 -34.82
C THR A 849 3.88 -28.54 -34.49
N GLY A 850 4.81 -28.28 -33.59
CA GLY A 850 5.84 -29.22 -33.12
C GLY A 850 5.32 -30.35 -32.23
N GLY A 851 4.00 -30.58 -32.14
CA GLY A 851 3.38 -31.67 -31.37
C GLY A 851 2.89 -31.27 -29.99
N GLY A 852 2.83 -29.98 -29.69
CA GLY A 852 2.25 -29.41 -28.47
C GLY A 852 0.73 -29.24 -28.51
N ALA A 853 0.12 -28.81 -27.43
CA ALA A 853 -1.28 -28.41 -27.38
C ALA A 853 -1.55 -27.29 -28.41
N ASN A 854 -2.73 -27.35 -29.03
CA ASN A 854 -3.16 -26.37 -30.02
C ASN A 854 -4.40 -25.58 -29.49
N PRO A 855 -4.21 -24.70 -28.50
CA PRO A 855 -5.30 -23.90 -27.96
C PRO A 855 -5.77 -22.85 -28.98
N PRO A 856 -7.04 -22.43 -28.93
CA PRO A 856 -7.54 -21.32 -29.73
C PRO A 856 -6.77 -20.04 -29.38
N PRO A 857 -6.61 -19.10 -30.33
CA PRO A 857 -5.97 -17.82 -30.06
C PRO A 857 -6.78 -17.00 -29.04
N GLY A 858 -6.11 -16.40 -28.06
CA GLY A 858 -6.75 -15.70 -26.95
C GLY A 858 -7.39 -14.36 -27.36
N LEU A 859 -6.76 -13.63 -28.27
CA LEU A 859 -7.24 -12.32 -28.75
C LEU A 859 -7.41 -12.34 -30.26
N VAL A 860 -8.60 -11.99 -30.72
CA VAL A 860 -8.87 -11.81 -32.16
C VAL A 860 -9.43 -10.40 -32.41
N THR A 861 -8.85 -9.68 -33.36
CA THR A 861 -9.31 -8.34 -33.75
C THR A 861 -9.83 -8.35 -35.17
N LEU A 862 -10.86 -7.54 -35.43
CA LEU A 862 -11.39 -7.21 -36.75
C LEU A 862 -11.13 -5.73 -37.04
N ASN A 863 -10.31 -5.42 -38.05
CA ASN A 863 -9.91 -4.06 -38.43
C ASN A 863 -9.34 -3.26 -37.22
N GLY A 864 -8.61 -3.94 -36.32
CA GLY A 864 -8.04 -3.33 -35.11
C GLY A 864 -8.98 -3.33 -33.89
N THR A 865 -10.28 -3.58 -34.09
CA THR A 865 -11.26 -3.67 -33.00
C THR A 865 -11.33 -5.10 -32.49
N ARG A 866 -11.25 -5.32 -31.18
CA ARG A 866 -11.38 -6.64 -30.57
C ARG A 866 -12.78 -7.22 -30.80
N CYS A 867 -12.85 -8.50 -31.12
CA CYS A 867 -14.09 -9.26 -31.22
C CYS A 867 -14.38 -10.03 -29.93
N ALA A 868 -15.66 -10.19 -29.61
CA ALA A 868 -16.09 -11.14 -28.59
C ALA A 868 -15.76 -12.57 -29.08
N SER A 869 -15.23 -13.42 -28.19
CA SER A 869 -15.15 -14.86 -28.45
C SER A 869 -16.51 -15.49 -28.23
N SER A 870 -17.04 -16.26 -29.22
CA SER A 870 -18.31 -16.96 -29.14
C SER A 870 -18.10 -18.47 -29.12
#